data_3939093e79d2288af07b2f408031861a
#
_entry.id   3939093e79d2288af07b2f408031861a
#
_cell.length_a   1.000
_cell.length_b   1.000
_cell.length_c   1.000
_cell.angle_alpha   90.00
_cell.angle_beta   90.00
_cell.angle_gamma   90.00
#
_symmetry.space_group_name_H-M   'P 1'
#
loop_
_entity.id
_entity.type
_entity.pdbx_description
1 polymer ?
#
loop_
_entity_poly.entity_id
_entity_poly.type
_entity_poly.pdbx_seq_one_letter_code
_entity_poly.pdbx_strand_id
1 'polypeptide(L)'
;MCANKIDLDIPLETILRRNHGLFDIQIKVTIRDTEGLSLAYTPGVATPCLEIQKELGKAYEQTNKGNSILVLTDSSKFAGDKKCCYIKKTVDGKTWNNNASMIYLESFTAYYKHATNIDAYPMILDLALIKDAETLLETVNAVALSYSGVELFGVCPERVEEFKKLFEKLPTKPEYAFLDTNKKVEIDEMLSKKNTLLTSNAIMAVIWRVALDCHVFGNLDPILDYALEQINKDKIDLTKGADFESDMVQLVTQITEFVFDKKLQCDKYEKYNWKKLPLNKDYVLSKLNHYWIYGNKAWVEDIPKGYYMHKHKIPENSVLMHVRNRGVIEILPKLRFCPKRYKTLFTWENLDGIAEKINNDPSLVFELTCKNNYGAIVTNGTAVLGLGDIGALAGMPVMEGKSVLFKYFGGTNIAVVCIQEKNNPKLISIIQRIAPSFAIINLEDIKGPDCFEVETKLIETVDCPMFHDDQHGTACVVLAGLINATKLRGSKPEEMKVVMNGAGAAGIAVSSLLVGYGYKNFIVCDTKGAIYKGRPEGMNPFKEKLAEITNKNCEKGKLHEILKGADVVIGLSGPNTIKKEDIKQMNPKPIVFALANPTPEIFPDDAKEAGAYIVATGRSDFPNQVNNSLVFPGLFRATVDTRAPKITMEMKIAAGEAIANLVSPQELRPEYIMPNALNVSTSVIVATDVAKLVMEKGLTNKKNIDIDKLRENIHSYFIDNRLTDVDKE
;
A
#
# COMPACT_ATOMS: atom_id res chain seq x y z
N MET A 1 22.52 -8.42 27.97
CA MET A 1 22.56 -9.85 28.32
C MET A 1 21.68 -10.63 27.36
N CYS A 2 22.26 -11.31 26.37
CA CYS A 2 21.50 -12.28 25.54
C CYS A 2 21.36 -13.58 26.34
N ALA A 3 20.45 -13.59 27.29
CA ALA A 3 20.23 -14.74 28.17
C ALA A 3 18.97 -15.51 27.80
N ASN A 4 18.92 -16.05 26.62
CA ASN A 4 18.21 -17.27 26.29
C ASN A 4 18.85 -17.75 24.99
N LYS A 5 19.18 -19.03 24.89
CA LYS A 5 19.81 -19.64 23.72
C LYS A 5 19.04 -19.28 22.45
N ILE A 6 19.37 -18.10 21.88
CA ILE A 6 19.00 -17.81 20.51
C ILE A 6 19.84 -18.76 19.70
N ASP A 7 19.18 -19.68 19.03
CA ASP A 7 19.82 -20.71 18.23
C ASP A 7 20.57 -20.00 17.08
N LEU A 8 21.86 -19.74 17.29
CA LEU A 8 22.73 -19.04 16.35
C LEU A 8 23.02 -19.92 15.11
N ASP A 9 22.68 -21.19 15.19
CA ASP A 9 23.04 -22.21 14.19
C ASP A 9 21.92 -22.49 13.17
N ILE A 10 20.79 -21.80 13.26
CA ILE A 10 19.71 -21.99 12.26
C ILE A 10 20.11 -21.28 10.95
N PRO A 11 20.18 -22.01 9.82
CA PRO A 11 20.48 -21.42 8.51
C PRO A 11 19.49 -20.31 8.12
N LEU A 12 19.99 -19.26 7.45
CA LEU A 12 19.17 -18.12 6.98
C LEU A 12 17.95 -18.61 6.19
N GLU A 13 18.12 -19.57 5.28
CA GLU A 13 17.02 -20.12 4.49
C GLU A 13 15.89 -20.68 5.35
N THR A 14 16.21 -21.39 6.41
CA THR A 14 15.21 -21.97 7.33
C THR A 14 14.41 -20.86 8.01
N ILE A 15 15.09 -19.77 8.39
CA ILE A 15 14.45 -18.59 9.00
C ILE A 15 13.50 -17.94 7.99
N LEU A 16 13.96 -17.74 6.75
CA LEU A 16 13.17 -17.11 5.70
C LEU A 16 11.92 -17.92 5.37
N ARG A 17 12.05 -19.26 5.23
CA ARG A 17 10.89 -20.14 4.98
C ARG A 17 9.86 -20.12 6.11
N ARG A 18 10.30 -20.09 7.38
CA ARG A 18 9.40 -19.99 8.54
C ARG A 18 8.65 -18.67 8.63
N ASN A 19 9.33 -17.58 8.32
CA ASN A 19 8.82 -16.23 8.50
C ASN A 19 8.26 -15.62 7.22
N HIS A 20 8.43 -16.27 6.07
CA HIS A 20 8.09 -15.70 4.77
C HIS A 20 8.66 -14.30 4.61
N GLY A 21 10.00 -14.19 4.60
CA GLY A 21 10.73 -12.93 4.54
C GLY A 21 11.08 -12.34 5.91
N LEU A 22 11.61 -11.11 5.91
CA LEU A 22 12.26 -10.49 7.07
C LEU A 22 11.48 -9.37 7.74
N PHE A 23 10.42 -8.86 7.14
CA PHE A 23 9.62 -7.77 7.71
C PHE A 23 8.12 -7.92 7.44
N ASP A 24 7.33 -7.20 8.23
CA ASP A 24 5.92 -6.92 8.06
C ASP A 24 5.66 -5.41 8.02
N ILE A 25 4.49 -4.99 7.54
CA ILE A 25 3.95 -3.67 7.80
C ILE A 25 2.96 -3.79 8.96
N GLN A 26 3.14 -2.93 9.96
CA GLN A 26 2.31 -2.88 11.16
C GLN A 26 1.50 -1.58 11.22
N ILE A 27 0.42 -1.65 11.99
CA ILE A 27 -0.47 -0.53 12.27
C ILE A 27 -0.01 0.15 13.56
N LYS A 28 0.20 1.47 13.53
CA LYS A 28 0.58 2.29 14.71
C LYS A 28 -0.61 2.73 15.56
N VAL A 29 -1.82 2.54 15.06
CA VAL A 29 -3.05 3.07 15.66
C VAL A 29 -3.97 1.94 16.07
N THR A 30 -4.71 2.13 17.16
CA THR A 30 -5.69 1.14 17.63
C THR A 30 -7.03 1.39 16.95
N ILE A 31 -7.60 0.35 16.35
CA ILE A 31 -8.95 0.35 15.77
C ILE A 31 -9.82 -0.55 16.64
N ARG A 32 -10.57 0.04 17.58
CA ARG A 32 -11.49 -0.70 18.47
C ARG A 32 -12.93 -0.67 17.98
N ASP A 33 -13.29 0.40 17.28
CA ASP A 33 -14.66 0.71 16.88
C ASP A 33 -14.70 1.54 15.59
N THR A 34 -15.89 1.94 15.19
CA THR A 34 -16.11 2.78 14.01
C THR A 34 -15.52 4.17 14.14
N GLU A 35 -15.37 4.71 15.35
CA GLU A 35 -14.76 6.02 15.59
C GLU A 35 -13.25 5.94 15.35
N GLY A 36 -12.56 4.96 15.93
CA GLY A 36 -11.13 4.72 15.69
C GLY A 36 -10.82 4.46 14.22
N LEU A 37 -11.70 3.71 13.53
CA LEU A 37 -11.57 3.50 12.07
C LEU A 37 -11.75 4.80 11.30
N SER A 38 -12.73 5.62 11.68
CA SER A 38 -12.98 6.91 11.04
C SER A 38 -11.81 7.89 11.19
N LEU A 39 -11.08 7.85 12.29
CA LEU A 39 -9.88 8.69 12.49
C LEU A 39 -8.71 8.24 11.60
N ALA A 40 -8.53 6.93 11.41
CA ALA A 40 -7.45 6.35 10.60
C ALA A 40 -7.77 6.34 9.10
N TYR A 41 -9.06 6.43 8.74
CA TYR A 41 -9.54 6.39 7.36
C TYR A 41 -10.65 7.43 7.16
N THR A 42 -11.58 7.20 6.25
CA THR A 42 -12.67 8.13 5.94
C THR A 42 -13.80 8.08 6.98
N PRO A 43 -14.39 9.20 7.38
CA PRO A 43 -14.18 10.57 6.84
C PRO A 43 -13.08 11.39 7.55
N GLY A 44 -12.58 10.97 8.71
CA GLY A 44 -11.68 11.77 9.55
C GLY A 44 -10.37 12.15 8.87
N VAL A 45 -9.81 11.25 8.06
CA VAL A 45 -8.56 11.44 7.31
C VAL A 45 -8.63 12.57 6.26
N ALA A 46 -9.80 13.07 5.92
CA ALA A 46 -9.94 14.22 5.02
C ALA A 46 -9.25 15.49 5.57
N THR A 47 -9.22 15.66 6.89
CA THR A 47 -8.60 16.85 7.51
C THR A 47 -7.08 16.88 7.31
N PRO A 48 -6.29 15.84 7.64
CA PRO A 48 -4.87 15.80 7.30
C PRO A 48 -4.61 15.99 5.79
N CYS A 49 -5.41 15.42 4.91
CA CYS A 49 -5.26 15.63 3.47
C CYS A 49 -5.38 17.09 3.06
N LEU A 50 -6.39 17.81 3.57
CA LEU A 50 -6.60 19.23 3.29
C LEU A 50 -5.50 20.11 3.90
N GLU A 51 -4.94 19.72 5.03
CA GLU A 51 -3.80 20.42 5.62
C GLU A 51 -2.54 20.24 4.77
N ILE A 52 -2.26 19.03 4.31
CA ILE A 52 -1.11 18.75 3.41
C ILE A 52 -1.31 19.45 2.05
N GLN A 53 -2.53 19.46 1.51
CA GLN A 53 -2.82 20.19 0.28
C GLN A 53 -2.47 21.68 0.37
N LYS A 54 -2.73 22.31 1.53
CA LYS A 54 -2.40 23.72 1.79
C LYS A 54 -0.90 23.93 2.01
N GLU A 55 -0.23 22.97 2.65
CA GLU A 55 1.17 23.04 3.04
C GLU A 55 1.81 21.65 2.92
N LEU A 56 2.47 21.38 1.79
CA LEU A 56 3.02 20.05 1.47
C LEU A 56 4.04 19.56 2.53
N GLY A 57 4.72 20.48 3.22
CA GLY A 57 5.65 20.13 4.30
C GLY A 57 5.02 19.36 5.46
N LYS A 58 3.71 19.50 5.68
CA LYS A 58 3.00 18.74 6.72
C LYS A 58 2.97 17.23 6.46
N ALA A 59 3.22 16.78 5.22
CA ALA A 59 3.36 15.37 4.92
C ALA A 59 4.47 14.70 5.73
N TYR A 60 5.55 15.40 6.06
CA TYR A 60 6.64 14.88 6.89
C TYR A 60 6.24 14.69 8.37
N GLU A 61 5.23 15.41 8.84
CA GLU A 61 4.72 15.30 10.22
C GLU A 61 3.55 14.31 10.32
N GLN A 62 2.68 14.32 9.33
CA GLN A 62 1.37 13.67 9.39
C GLN A 62 1.35 12.31 8.68
N THR A 63 2.40 11.93 7.95
CA THR A 63 2.49 10.64 7.26
C THR A 63 3.79 9.93 7.56
N ASN A 64 3.89 8.66 7.18
CA ASN A 64 5.12 7.90 7.33
C ASN A 64 6.27 8.43 6.48
N LYS A 65 6.01 9.35 5.53
CA LYS A 65 7.05 9.99 4.71
C LYS A 65 8.20 10.53 5.57
N GLY A 66 7.91 11.19 6.70
CA GLY A 66 8.92 11.79 7.57
C GLY A 66 9.87 10.82 8.27
N ASN A 67 9.58 9.52 8.24
CA ASN A 67 10.41 8.47 8.85
C ASN A 67 10.76 7.34 7.88
N SER A 68 10.54 7.51 6.59
CA SER A 68 10.70 6.42 5.63
C SER A 68 11.68 6.74 4.52
N ILE A 69 12.36 5.69 4.08
CA ILE A 69 13.20 5.68 2.89
C ILE A 69 12.81 4.54 1.97
N LEU A 70 13.16 4.67 0.71
CA LEU A 70 13.04 3.64 -0.30
C LEU A 70 14.42 3.00 -0.52
N VAL A 71 14.52 1.68 -0.39
CA VAL A 71 15.73 0.92 -0.77
C VAL A 71 15.47 0.29 -2.13
N LEU A 72 16.14 0.79 -3.15
CA LEU A 72 15.81 0.56 -4.56
C LEU A 72 16.96 -0.09 -5.31
N THR A 73 16.62 -1.04 -6.19
CA THR A 73 17.56 -1.65 -7.16
C THR A 73 16.93 -1.82 -8.52
N ASP A 74 17.70 -1.64 -9.58
CA ASP A 74 17.36 -2.12 -10.91
C ASP A 74 18.07 -3.44 -11.25
N SER A 75 18.83 -3.99 -10.31
CA SER A 75 19.61 -5.23 -10.45
C SER A 75 20.67 -5.24 -11.55
N SER A 76 20.96 -4.10 -12.18
CA SER A 76 21.90 -4.05 -13.32
C SER A 76 23.33 -4.46 -12.96
N LYS A 77 23.73 -4.23 -11.69
CA LYS A 77 25.03 -4.67 -11.17
C LYS A 77 25.15 -6.20 -11.07
N PHE A 78 24.05 -6.91 -10.92
CA PHE A 78 24.01 -8.37 -10.81
C PHE A 78 23.82 -9.05 -12.16
N ALA A 79 23.23 -8.37 -13.14
CA ALA A 79 22.85 -8.94 -14.45
C ALA A 79 24.00 -9.21 -15.42
N GLY A 80 25.25 -8.98 -15.02
CA GLY A 80 26.41 -9.50 -15.75
C GLY A 80 27.04 -8.56 -16.76
N ASP A 81 26.98 -7.27 -16.58
CA ASP A 81 27.94 -6.40 -17.27
C ASP A 81 29.35 -6.67 -16.68
N LYS A 82 30.28 -7.15 -17.53
CA LYS A 82 31.59 -7.73 -17.15
C LYS A 82 32.48 -6.85 -16.26
N LYS A 83 32.12 -5.59 -16.05
CA LYS A 83 32.83 -4.61 -15.22
C LYS A 83 32.26 -4.40 -13.81
N CYS A 84 31.03 -4.81 -13.54
CA CYS A 84 30.29 -4.43 -12.33
C CYS A 84 29.83 -5.58 -11.42
N CYS A 85 30.20 -6.84 -11.71
CA CYS A 85 29.63 -8.00 -10.99
C CYS A 85 30.29 -8.27 -9.64
N TYR A 86 29.52 -8.20 -8.55
CA TYR A 86 29.86 -8.86 -7.27
C TYR A 86 29.72 -10.39 -7.41
N ILE A 87 28.73 -10.87 -8.15
CA ILE A 87 28.56 -12.30 -8.40
C ILE A 87 29.44 -12.73 -9.57
N LYS A 88 30.51 -13.43 -9.26
CA LYS A 88 31.43 -14.05 -10.23
C LYS A 88 30.74 -15.20 -10.94
N LYS A 89 29.85 -14.99 -11.84
CA LYS A 89 29.36 -15.89 -12.90
C LYS A 89 27.85 -15.78 -13.09
N THR A 90 27.44 -15.51 -14.32
CA THR A 90 26.21 -16.09 -14.87
C THR A 90 26.39 -17.61 -14.83
N VAL A 91 25.69 -18.28 -13.95
CA VAL A 91 25.62 -19.73 -13.98
C VAL A 91 24.84 -20.10 -15.24
N ASP A 92 25.51 -20.76 -16.19
CA ASP A 92 24.93 -21.33 -17.41
C ASP A 92 24.25 -20.36 -18.40
N GLY A 93 24.72 -19.11 -18.53
CA GLY A 93 24.20 -18.18 -19.53
C GLY A 93 22.77 -17.69 -19.32
N LYS A 94 22.18 -17.94 -18.14
CA LYS A 94 20.86 -17.42 -17.79
C LYS A 94 20.91 -15.95 -17.37
N THR A 95 19.92 -15.18 -17.82
CA THR A 95 19.73 -13.79 -17.41
C THR A 95 19.38 -13.71 -15.93
N TRP A 96 19.92 -12.73 -15.22
CA TRP A 96 19.60 -12.50 -13.81
C TRP A 96 18.10 -12.15 -13.64
N ASN A 97 17.42 -12.84 -12.71
CA ASN A 97 16.05 -12.54 -12.34
C ASN A 97 16.04 -11.42 -11.30
N ASN A 98 15.39 -10.30 -11.59
CA ASN A 98 15.31 -9.15 -10.70
C ASN A 98 14.79 -9.50 -9.29
N ASN A 99 13.86 -10.44 -9.19
CA ASN A 99 13.33 -10.91 -7.90
C ASN A 99 14.40 -11.50 -6.97
N ALA A 100 15.51 -11.99 -7.51
CA ALA A 100 16.61 -12.51 -6.72
C ALA A 100 17.27 -11.42 -5.84
N SER A 101 17.14 -10.15 -6.21
CA SER A 101 17.67 -9.03 -5.44
C SER A 101 16.82 -8.67 -4.21
N MET A 102 15.60 -9.19 -4.07
CA MET A 102 14.71 -8.85 -2.94
C MET A 102 15.34 -9.16 -1.60
N ILE A 103 16.05 -10.26 -1.45
CA ILE A 103 16.65 -10.67 -0.17
C ILE A 103 17.66 -9.64 0.38
N TYR A 104 18.44 -8.99 -0.50
CA TYR A 104 19.35 -7.94 -0.07
C TYR A 104 18.58 -6.74 0.49
N LEU A 105 17.55 -6.28 -0.24
CA LEU A 105 16.75 -5.13 0.17
C LEU A 105 16.02 -5.38 1.48
N GLU A 106 15.48 -6.59 1.67
CA GLU A 106 14.83 -6.97 2.93
C GLU A 106 15.80 -7.02 4.12
N SER A 107 17.02 -7.47 3.89
CA SER A 107 18.04 -7.49 4.96
C SER A 107 18.35 -6.07 5.44
N PHE A 108 18.41 -5.09 4.54
CA PHE A 108 18.58 -3.68 4.87
C PHE A 108 17.36 -3.11 5.58
N THR A 109 16.15 -3.40 5.07
CA THR A 109 14.87 -3.02 5.68
C THR A 109 14.80 -3.42 7.14
N ALA A 110 15.04 -4.70 7.42
CA ALA A 110 15.03 -5.23 8.79
C ALA A 110 16.11 -4.59 9.65
N TYR A 111 17.31 -4.41 9.10
CA TYR A 111 18.44 -3.81 9.83
C TYR A 111 18.16 -2.35 10.19
N TYR A 112 17.72 -1.52 9.24
CA TYR A 112 17.48 -0.10 9.45
C TYR A 112 16.42 0.15 10.51
N LYS A 113 15.34 -0.61 10.50
CA LYS A 113 14.31 -0.51 11.54
C LYS A 113 14.87 -0.80 12.92
N HIS A 114 15.64 -1.88 13.06
CA HIS A 114 16.26 -2.23 14.34
C HIS A 114 17.33 -1.23 14.79
N ALA A 115 18.19 -0.83 13.86
CA ALA A 115 19.33 0.01 14.20
C ALA A 115 18.93 1.46 14.49
N THR A 116 17.95 2.02 13.77
CA THR A 116 17.67 3.46 13.81
C THR A 116 16.18 3.81 13.75
N ASN A 117 15.31 2.83 13.85
CA ASN A 117 13.85 3.00 13.76
C ASN A 117 13.38 3.67 12.45
N ILE A 118 14.11 3.47 11.35
CA ILE A 118 13.75 3.95 10.03
C ILE A 118 12.89 2.90 9.32
N ASP A 119 11.80 3.32 8.72
CA ASP A 119 10.95 2.49 7.88
C ASP A 119 11.52 2.45 6.46
N ALA A 120 12.28 1.42 6.13
CA ALA A 120 12.85 1.22 4.80
C ALA A 120 11.94 0.28 3.99
N TYR A 121 11.52 0.73 2.81
CA TYR A 121 10.65 -0.03 1.91
C TYR A 121 11.46 -0.58 0.74
N PRO A 122 11.50 -1.90 0.53
CA PRO A 122 12.24 -2.49 -0.59
C PRO A 122 11.49 -2.27 -1.91
N MET A 123 12.21 -1.90 -2.97
CA MET A 123 11.66 -1.75 -4.31
C MET A 123 12.62 -2.27 -5.37
N ILE A 124 12.14 -3.19 -6.21
CA ILE A 124 12.86 -3.69 -7.37
C ILE A 124 12.28 -3.04 -8.62
N LEU A 125 13.13 -2.48 -9.45
CA LEU A 125 12.76 -1.98 -10.75
C LEU A 125 12.93 -3.05 -11.82
N ASP A 126 12.06 -3.02 -12.83
CA ASP A 126 12.21 -3.89 -13.99
C ASP A 126 13.44 -3.48 -14.83
N LEU A 127 14.48 -4.31 -14.79
CA LEU A 127 15.73 -4.05 -15.50
C LEU A 127 15.54 -3.88 -17.02
N ALA A 128 14.58 -4.60 -17.60
CA ALA A 128 14.29 -4.50 -19.03
C ALA A 128 13.69 -3.13 -19.42
N LEU A 129 13.07 -2.45 -18.47
CA LEU A 129 12.43 -1.14 -18.64
C LEU A 129 13.30 0.04 -18.17
N ILE A 130 14.34 -0.20 -17.36
CA ILE A 130 15.32 0.82 -16.93
C ILE A 130 16.52 0.78 -17.91
N LYS A 131 16.40 1.47 -19.01
CA LYS A 131 17.40 1.42 -20.10
C LYS A 131 18.64 2.28 -19.83
N ASP A 132 18.47 3.39 -19.12
CA ASP A 132 19.49 4.43 -18.92
C ASP A 132 19.28 5.17 -17.58
N ALA A 133 20.17 6.10 -17.28
CA ALA A 133 20.11 6.90 -16.06
C ALA A 133 18.94 7.91 -16.08
N GLU A 134 18.50 8.36 -17.25
CA GLU A 134 17.37 9.29 -17.40
C GLU A 134 16.06 8.57 -17.00
N THR A 135 15.86 7.35 -17.50
CA THR A 135 14.72 6.50 -17.12
C THR A 135 14.75 6.14 -15.64
N LEU A 136 15.92 5.89 -15.06
CA LEU A 136 16.09 5.67 -13.63
C LEU A 136 15.70 6.92 -12.85
N LEU A 137 16.20 8.10 -13.22
CA LEU A 137 15.90 9.36 -12.55
C LEU A 137 14.40 9.71 -12.62
N GLU A 138 13.77 9.53 -13.78
CA GLU A 138 12.34 9.72 -13.95
C GLU A 138 11.55 8.83 -12.95
N THR A 139 11.92 7.55 -12.87
CA THR A 139 11.26 6.58 -12.00
C THR A 139 11.47 6.92 -10.53
N VAL A 140 12.72 7.20 -10.13
CA VAL A 140 13.06 7.59 -8.76
C VAL A 140 12.32 8.85 -8.33
N ASN A 141 12.32 9.90 -9.16
CA ASN A 141 11.60 11.14 -8.87
C ASN A 141 10.10 10.91 -8.67
N ALA A 142 9.52 10.01 -9.44
CA ALA A 142 8.09 9.71 -9.35
C ALA A 142 7.73 8.98 -8.03
N VAL A 143 8.50 7.95 -7.65
CA VAL A 143 8.18 7.12 -6.48
C VAL A 143 8.68 7.73 -5.16
N ALA A 144 9.75 8.53 -5.19
CA ALA A 144 10.32 9.18 -4.01
C ALA A 144 9.35 10.21 -3.36
N LEU A 145 8.26 10.56 -4.01
CA LEU A 145 7.24 11.45 -3.44
C LEU A 145 6.72 10.94 -2.08
N SER A 146 6.59 9.63 -1.92
CA SER A 146 6.11 8.99 -0.69
C SER A 146 7.17 8.83 0.40
N TYR A 147 8.44 9.13 0.11
CA TYR A 147 9.57 8.84 0.99
C TYR A 147 10.46 10.06 1.17
N SER A 148 11.21 10.12 2.28
CA SER A 148 12.19 11.20 2.52
C SER A 148 13.54 10.91 1.90
N GLY A 149 13.80 9.67 1.50
CA GLY A 149 15.08 9.29 0.91
C GLY A 149 15.01 8.06 0.02
N VAL A 150 16.03 7.92 -0.82
CA VAL A 150 16.20 6.78 -1.75
C VAL A 150 17.62 6.25 -1.65
N GLU A 151 17.75 4.99 -1.27
CA GLU A 151 18.99 4.25 -1.30
C GLU A 151 19.11 3.48 -2.61
N LEU A 152 20.14 3.75 -3.40
CA LEU A 152 20.42 3.05 -4.64
C LEU A 152 21.40 1.90 -4.38
N PHE A 153 20.94 0.67 -4.51
CA PHE A 153 21.75 -0.52 -4.32
C PHE A 153 21.70 -1.45 -5.53
N GLY A 154 22.84 -2.04 -5.91
CA GLY A 154 22.90 -2.98 -7.04
C GLY A 154 22.61 -2.36 -8.40
N VAL A 155 22.64 -1.03 -8.49
CA VAL A 155 22.61 -0.27 -9.76
C VAL A 155 24.02 -0.17 -10.33
N CYS A 156 24.17 -0.31 -11.64
CA CYS A 156 25.47 -0.18 -12.32
C CYS A 156 26.13 1.18 -11.97
N PRO A 157 27.41 1.21 -11.54
CA PRO A 157 28.09 2.43 -11.12
C PRO A 157 28.07 3.55 -12.16
N GLU A 158 28.23 3.23 -13.44
CA GLU A 158 28.19 4.22 -14.53
C GLU A 158 26.81 4.88 -14.60
N ARG A 159 25.74 4.11 -14.41
CA ARG A 159 24.35 4.63 -14.36
C ARG A 159 24.11 5.50 -13.14
N VAL A 160 24.67 5.14 -11.99
CA VAL A 160 24.57 5.96 -10.77
C VAL A 160 25.31 7.30 -10.95
N GLU A 161 26.52 7.29 -11.53
CA GLU A 161 27.27 8.52 -11.77
C GLU A 161 26.57 9.44 -12.78
N GLU A 162 25.93 8.89 -13.80
CA GLU A 162 25.13 9.66 -14.74
C GLU A 162 23.85 10.18 -14.07
N PHE A 163 23.18 9.36 -13.26
CA PHE A 163 22.05 9.76 -12.43
C PHE A 163 22.39 10.98 -11.56
N LYS A 164 23.52 10.95 -10.83
CA LYS A 164 23.99 12.08 -10.02
C LYS A 164 24.14 13.36 -10.84
N LYS A 165 24.77 13.25 -12.03
CA LYS A 165 24.95 14.39 -12.95
C LYS A 165 23.61 14.95 -13.46
N LEU A 166 22.66 14.09 -13.78
CA LEU A 166 21.32 14.49 -14.22
C LEU A 166 20.54 15.12 -13.07
N PHE A 167 20.58 14.52 -11.86
CA PHE A 167 19.96 15.08 -10.67
C PHE A 167 20.46 16.50 -10.38
N GLU A 168 21.79 16.74 -10.46
CA GLU A 168 22.37 18.06 -10.24
C GLU A 168 21.94 19.11 -11.28
N LYS A 169 21.57 18.68 -12.48
CA LYS A 169 21.08 19.56 -13.56
C LYS A 169 19.59 19.88 -13.47
N LEU A 170 18.83 19.25 -12.57
CA LEU A 170 17.41 19.52 -12.44
C LEU A 170 17.17 21.00 -12.06
N PRO A 171 16.25 21.69 -12.73
CA PRO A 171 15.96 23.11 -12.48
C PRO A 171 15.35 23.34 -11.10
N THR A 172 14.64 22.32 -10.59
CA THR A 172 14.10 22.29 -9.22
C THR A 172 14.52 20.99 -8.59
N LYS A 173 15.27 21.08 -7.48
CA LYS A 173 15.71 19.89 -6.76
C LYS A 173 14.52 19.25 -6.07
N PRO A 174 14.31 17.93 -6.24
CA PRO A 174 13.30 17.19 -5.48
C PRO A 174 13.62 17.19 -3.98
N GLU A 175 12.56 17.12 -3.17
CA GLU A 175 12.68 17.11 -1.70
C GLU A 175 12.86 15.67 -1.18
N TYR A 176 13.94 15.01 -1.59
CA TYR A 176 14.41 13.75 -1.02
C TYR A 176 15.94 13.69 -1.04
N ALA A 177 16.50 12.89 -0.13
CA ALA A 177 17.91 12.55 -0.14
C ALA A 177 18.14 11.26 -0.97
N PHE A 178 19.34 11.08 -1.51
CA PHE A 178 19.74 9.81 -2.08
C PHE A 178 21.17 9.41 -1.68
N LEU A 179 21.41 8.11 -1.61
CA LEU A 179 22.69 7.52 -1.20
C LEU A 179 23.02 6.35 -2.13
N ASP A 180 24.23 6.36 -2.69
CA ASP A 180 24.78 5.22 -3.41
C ASP A 180 25.48 4.27 -2.44
N THR A 181 24.98 3.05 -2.36
CA THR A 181 25.49 2.06 -1.40
C THR A 181 26.22 0.90 -2.07
N ASN A 182 26.70 1.09 -3.27
CA ASN A 182 27.46 0.08 -4.01
C ASN A 182 28.81 -0.31 -3.35
N LYS A 183 29.29 0.51 -2.40
CA LYS A 183 30.53 0.27 -1.64
C LYS A 183 30.34 -0.63 -0.39
N LYS A 184 29.12 -1.15 -0.12
CA LYS A 184 28.82 -1.91 1.11
C LYS A 184 29.77 -3.07 1.35
N VAL A 185 30.12 -3.84 0.33
CA VAL A 185 31.04 -4.98 0.44
C VAL A 185 32.44 -4.55 0.88
N GLU A 186 32.98 -3.52 0.23
CA GLU A 186 34.31 -2.97 0.55
C GLU A 186 34.36 -2.41 1.97
N ILE A 187 33.25 -1.79 2.42
CA ILE A 187 33.12 -1.29 3.78
C ILE A 187 33.10 -2.45 4.80
N ASP A 188 32.38 -3.51 4.53
CA ASP A 188 32.34 -4.68 5.42
C ASP A 188 33.70 -5.40 5.48
N GLU A 189 34.42 -5.49 4.36
CA GLU A 189 35.80 -5.99 4.34
C GLU A 189 36.76 -5.11 5.16
N MET A 190 36.61 -3.79 5.10
CA MET A 190 37.35 -2.85 5.92
C MET A 190 37.04 -3.03 7.42
N LEU A 191 35.77 -3.08 7.77
CA LEU A 191 35.30 -3.23 9.15
C LEU A 191 35.67 -4.59 9.76
N SER A 192 35.78 -5.64 8.97
CA SER A 192 36.19 -6.98 9.44
C SER A 192 37.60 -7.00 10.03
N LYS A 193 38.47 -6.06 9.60
CA LYS A 193 39.82 -5.89 10.12
C LYS A 193 39.89 -5.13 11.44
N LYS A 194 38.76 -4.53 11.86
CA LYS A 194 38.65 -3.70 13.07
C LYS A 194 37.69 -4.38 14.07
N ASN A 195 38.06 -5.19 14.93
CA ASN A 195 37.29 -5.94 15.95
C ASN A 195 35.95 -5.26 16.41
N THR A 196 35.08 -4.87 15.47
CA THR A 196 33.81 -4.18 15.70
C THR A 196 32.62 -5.02 15.31
N LEU A 197 31.45 -4.76 15.89
CA LEU A 197 30.15 -5.30 15.47
C LEU A 197 29.45 -4.42 14.42
N LEU A 198 30.02 -3.27 14.06
CA LEU A 198 29.49 -2.45 12.99
C LEU A 198 29.56 -3.19 11.64
N THR A 199 28.60 -2.89 10.80
CA THR A 199 28.52 -3.34 9.42
C THR A 199 28.28 -2.12 8.51
N SER A 200 28.46 -2.29 7.21
CA SER A 200 28.09 -1.25 6.24
C SER A 200 26.65 -0.79 6.43
N ASN A 201 25.73 -1.71 6.75
CA ASN A 201 24.34 -1.39 7.04
C ASN A 201 24.17 -0.51 8.28
N ALA A 202 25.01 -0.67 9.31
CA ALA A 202 24.99 0.20 10.48
C ALA A 202 25.40 1.64 10.12
N ILE A 203 26.47 1.79 9.34
CA ILE A 203 26.93 3.12 8.89
C ILE A 203 25.83 3.80 8.05
N MET A 204 25.24 3.10 7.07
CA MET A 204 24.17 3.62 6.24
C MET A 204 22.94 4.00 7.09
N ALA A 205 22.55 3.17 8.05
CA ALA A 205 21.43 3.44 8.96
C ALA A 205 21.64 4.75 9.74
N VAL A 206 22.86 5.01 10.23
CA VAL A 206 23.18 6.26 10.92
C VAL A 206 23.13 7.46 9.99
N ILE A 207 23.70 7.35 8.79
CA ILE A 207 23.67 8.41 7.79
C ILE A 207 22.21 8.78 7.48
N TRP A 208 21.36 7.80 7.22
CA TRP A 208 19.94 8.01 6.99
C TRP A 208 19.26 8.65 8.19
N ARG A 209 19.51 8.17 9.40
CA ARG A 209 18.88 8.75 10.60
C ARG A 209 19.24 10.22 10.77
N VAL A 210 20.53 10.57 10.64
CA VAL A 210 20.98 11.95 10.72
C VAL A 210 20.41 12.78 9.57
N ALA A 211 20.41 12.27 8.35
CA ALA A 211 19.84 12.97 7.19
C ALA A 211 18.34 13.29 7.38
N LEU A 212 17.55 12.31 7.87
CA LEU A 212 16.12 12.48 8.12
C LEU A 212 15.87 13.50 9.25
N ASP A 213 16.58 13.39 10.36
CA ASP A 213 16.38 14.28 11.51
C ASP A 213 16.94 15.69 11.29
N CYS A 214 17.94 15.86 10.42
CA CYS A 214 18.51 17.15 10.02
C CYS A 214 17.90 17.70 8.72
N HIS A 215 16.97 16.99 8.08
CA HIS A 215 16.38 17.35 6.80
C HIS A 215 17.41 17.68 5.71
N VAL A 216 18.38 16.79 5.55
CA VAL A 216 19.36 16.88 4.46
C VAL A 216 18.76 16.27 3.21
N PHE A 217 18.70 17.03 2.12
CA PHE A 217 18.24 16.56 0.81
C PHE A 217 19.39 16.53 -0.21
N GLY A 218 19.23 15.75 -1.27
CA GLY A 218 20.23 15.60 -2.31
C GLY A 218 21.20 14.45 -2.06
N ASN A 219 22.42 14.57 -2.59
CA ASN A 219 23.43 13.51 -2.51
C ASN A 219 24.07 13.39 -1.12
N LEU A 220 23.95 12.23 -0.48
CA LEU A 220 24.53 11.94 0.84
C LEU A 220 25.93 11.31 0.79
N ASP A 221 26.50 11.05 -0.40
CA ASP A 221 27.84 10.44 -0.51
C ASP A 221 28.93 11.23 0.25
N PRO A 222 28.95 12.60 0.27
CA PRO A 222 29.93 13.34 1.06
C PRO A 222 29.86 13.05 2.57
N ILE A 223 28.69 12.69 3.10
CA ILE A 223 28.53 12.29 4.51
C ILE A 223 29.08 10.89 4.71
N LEU A 224 28.84 9.98 3.76
CA LEU A 224 29.43 8.64 3.78
C LEU A 224 30.95 8.70 3.73
N ASP A 225 31.51 9.46 2.79
CA ASP A 225 32.96 9.59 2.63
C ASP A 225 33.61 10.15 3.91
N TYR A 226 32.97 11.16 4.55
CA TYR A 226 33.44 11.68 5.83
C TYR A 226 33.39 10.61 6.92
N ALA A 227 32.29 9.87 7.06
CA ALA A 227 32.16 8.81 8.07
C ALA A 227 33.26 7.74 7.91
N LEU A 228 33.53 7.31 6.67
CA LEU A 228 34.59 6.33 6.34
C LEU A 228 35.99 6.88 6.65
N GLU A 229 36.22 8.16 6.39
CA GLU A 229 37.49 8.82 6.73
C GLU A 229 37.72 8.85 8.25
N GLN A 230 36.67 9.17 9.07
CA GLN A 230 36.80 9.15 10.52
C GLN A 230 37.07 7.74 11.06
N ILE A 231 36.43 6.71 10.52
CA ILE A 231 36.66 5.31 10.88
C ILE A 231 38.09 4.88 10.50
N ASN A 232 38.57 5.23 9.31
CA ASN A 232 39.90 4.86 8.84
C ASN A 232 41.03 5.53 9.62
N LYS A 233 40.82 6.76 10.11
CA LYS A 233 41.80 7.52 10.92
C LYS A 233 41.73 7.18 12.41
N ASP A 234 40.96 6.16 12.78
CA ASP A 234 40.71 5.72 14.16
C ASP A 234 40.25 6.85 15.09
N LYS A 235 39.59 7.87 14.51
CA LYS A 235 38.95 8.93 15.31
C LYS A 235 37.65 8.47 15.94
N ILE A 236 37.04 7.42 15.38
CA ILE A 236 36.00 6.64 16.01
C ILE A 236 36.70 5.40 16.56
N ASP A 237 36.84 5.32 17.87
CA ASP A 237 37.56 4.23 18.56
C ASP A 237 36.68 2.98 18.60
N LEU A 238 36.73 2.21 17.51
CA LEU A 238 36.00 0.94 17.36
C LEU A 238 36.70 -0.22 18.09
N THR A 239 37.88 0.02 18.72
CA THR A 239 38.70 -1.04 19.32
C THR A 239 38.39 -1.30 20.79
N LYS A 240 37.65 -0.41 21.47
CA LYS A 240 37.37 -0.50 22.91
C LYS A 240 36.41 -1.59 23.33
N GLY A 241 36.00 -2.42 22.41
CA GLY A 241 35.26 -3.60 22.78
C GLY A 241 34.01 -3.78 21.96
N ALA A 242 33.55 -4.98 21.86
CA ALA A 242 32.35 -5.45 21.22
C ALA A 242 31.04 -4.74 21.69
N ASP A 243 31.08 -3.42 21.92
CA ASP A 243 29.94 -2.60 22.30
C ASP A 243 29.40 -1.83 21.12
N PHE A 244 28.45 -2.47 20.42
CA PHE A 244 27.76 -1.91 19.29
C PHE A 244 27.12 -0.55 19.59
N GLU A 245 26.56 -0.36 20.79
CA GLU A 245 25.88 0.90 21.16
C GLU A 245 26.85 2.06 21.23
N SER A 246 28.04 1.85 21.84
CA SER A 246 29.08 2.87 21.95
C SER A 246 29.62 3.28 20.58
N ASP A 247 29.91 2.30 19.71
CA ASP A 247 30.37 2.55 18.34
C ASP A 247 29.36 3.39 17.56
N MET A 248 28.06 3.09 17.69
CA MET A 248 26.99 3.80 17.01
C MET A 248 26.82 5.23 17.54
N VAL A 249 26.89 5.46 18.84
CA VAL A 249 26.80 6.81 19.44
C VAL A 249 27.94 7.69 18.95
N GLN A 250 29.16 7.18 18.89
CA GLN A 250 30.32 7.90 18.38
C GLN A 250 30.10 8.28 16.90
N LEU A 251 29.64 7.34 16.08
CA LEU A 251 29.38 7.56 14.66
C LEU A 251 28.31 8.61 14.44
N VAL A 252 27.16 8.52 15.15
CA VAL A 252 26.08 9.52 15.11
C VAL A 252 26.58 10.91 15.47
N THR A 253 27.38 11.02 16.53
CA THR A 253 27.92 12.31 16.99
C THR A 253 28.78 12.95 15.91
N GLN A 254 29.74 12.21 15.36
CA GLN A 254 30.67 12.71 14.34
C GLN A 254 29.94 13.12 13.06
N ILE A 255 28.97 12.32 12.58
CA ILE A 255 28.20 12.63 11.38
C ILE A 255 27.31 13.85 11.62
N THR A 256 26.66 13.95 12.78
CA THR A 256 25.81 15.12 13.13
C THR A 256 26.64 16.39 13.15
N GLU A 257 27.81 16.37 13.79
CA GLU A 257 28.73 17.51 13.81
C GLU A 257 29.13 17.96 12.41
N PHE A 258 29.49 17.01 11.55
CA PHE A 258 29.84 17.29 10.15
C PHE A 258 28.68 17.96 9.38
N VAL A 259 27.46 17.44 9.54
CA VAL A 259 26.27 17.99 8.85
C VAL A 259 26.02 19.46 9.28
N PHE A 260 26.15 19.76 10.55
CA PHE A 260 25.98 21.13 11.06
C PHE A 260 27.15 22.05 10.66
N ASP A 261 28.38 21.59 10.78
CA ASP A 261 29.58 22.37 10.43
C ASP A 261 29.61 22.73 8.93
N LYS A 262 29.17 21.81 8.07
CA LYS A 262 29.08 22.03 6.61
C LYS A 262 27.79 22.71 6.15
N LYS A 263 26.85 22.99 7.06
CA LYS A 263 25.55 23.58 6.76
C LYS A 263 24.78 22.83 5.66
N LEU A 264 24.77 21.49 5.75
CA LEU A 264 24.14 20.63 4.77
C LEU A 264 22.61 20.55 4.92
N GLN A 265 22.04 21.22 5.93
CA GLN A 265 20.60 21.28 6.14
C GLN A 265 19.93 22.07 5.01
N CYS A 266 18.70 21.74 4.69
CA CYS A 266 17.93 22.44 3.68
C CYS A 266 17.53 23.86 4.15
N ASP A 267 17.97 24.90 3.45
CA ASP A 267 17.62 26.31 3.73
C ASP A 267 16.12 26.60 3.58
N LYS A 268 15.38 25.76 2.86
CA LYS A 268 13.91 25.87 2.73
C LYS A 268 13.14 25.64 4.04
N TYR A 269 13.83 25.20 5.08
CA TYR A 269 13.27 24.97 6.41
C TYR A 269 12.57 26.19 7.01
N GLU A 270 13.04 27.38 6.71
CA GLU A 270 12.39 28.63 7.16
C GLU A 270 11.02 28.86 6.52
N LYS A 271 10.76 28.28 5.34
CA LYS A 271 9.52 28.44 4.61
C LYS A 271 8.36 27.62 5.20
N TYR A 272 8.64 26.51 5.86
CA TYR A 272 7.63 25.57 6.39
C TYR A 272 7.32 25.80 7.87
N ASN A 273 7.47 26.98 8.43
CA ASN A 273 7.05 27.38 9.79
C ASN A 273 7.36 26.37 10.92
N TRP A 274 8.35 25.50 10.73
CA TRP A 274 8.87 24.52 11.70
C TRP A 274 9.61 25.21 12.85
N LYS A 275 9.48 26.55 12.97
CA LYS A 275 10.13 27.44 13.96
C LYS A 275 9.90 27.04 15.42
N LYS A 276 9.11 26.04 15.70
CA LYS A 276 8.81 25.61 17.09
C LYS A 276 9.74 24.53 17.65
N LEU A 277 10.58 23.87 16.83
CA LEU A 277 11.57 22.92 17.30
C LEU A 277 12.96 23.51 17.08
N PRO A 278 13.73 23.80 18.13
CA PRO A 278 15.11 24.25 17.98
C PRO A 278 15.93 23.09 17.39
N LEU A 279 16.07 23.03 16.06
CA LEU A 279 17.03 22.17 15.39
C LEU A 279 18.44 22.73 15.67
N ASN A 280 18.88 22.61 16.90
CA ASN A 280 20.28 22.76 17.23
C ASN A 280 20.91 21.38 17.38
N LYS A 281 22.23 21.31 17.24
CA LYS A 281 23.04 20.11 17.37
C LYS A 281 22.69 19.31 18.64
N ASP A 282 22.55 19.99 19.77
CA ASP A 282 22.31 19.36 21.08
C ASP A 282 20.92 18.68 21.13
N TYR A 283 19.90 19.31 20.53
CA TYR A 283 18.57 18.70 20.43
C TYR A 283 18.58 17.43 19.58
N VAL A 284 19.22 17.48 18.39
CA VAL A 284 19.32 16.32 17.50
C VAL A 284 20.09 15.19 18.18
N LEU A 285 21.22 15.49 18.81
CA LEU A 285 22.02 14.50 19.55
C LEU A 285 21.26 13.92 20.75
N SER A 286 20.52 14.74 21.51
CA SER A 286 19.71 14.23 22.63
C SER A 286 18.59 13.30 22.14
N LYS A 287 17.98 13.64 21.02
CA LYS A 287 16.90 12.81 20.40
C LYS A 287 17.46 11.52 19.85
N LEU A 288 18.59 11.55 19.15
CA LEU A 288 19.27 10.37 18.63
C LEU A 288 19.76 9.47 19.76
N ASN A 289 20.37 10.04 20.80
CA ASN A 289 20.77 9.29 22.00
C ASN A 289 19.56 8.67 22.73
N HIS A 290 18.42 9.34 22.75
CA HIS A 290 17.19 8.78 23.31
C HIS A 290 16.69 7.56 22.50
N TYR A 291 16.74 7.59 21.19
CA TYR A 291 16.42 6.44 20.35
C TYR A 291 17.34 5.24 20.64
N TRP A 292 18.65 5.50 20.84
CA TRP A 292 19.62 4.44 21.13
C TRP A 292 19.48 3.86 22.54
N ILE A 293 19.34 4.71 23.55
CA ILE A 293 19.30 4.28 24.95
C ILE A 293 17.96 3.63 25.31
N TYR A 294 16.85 4.15 24.83
CA TYR A 294 15.51 3.69 25.21
C TYR A 294 14.85 2.82 24.14
N GLY A 295 15.07 3.09 22.87
CA GLY A 295 14.60 2.25 21.77
C GLY A 295 15.21 0.85 21.83
N ASN A 296 16.52 0.73 21.97
CA ASN A 296 17.20 -0.56 22.05
C ASN A 296 16.93 -1.33 23.36
N LYS A 297 16.77 -0.67 24.52
CA LYS A 297 16.40 -1.38 25.76
C LYS A 297 14.99 -1.95 25.73
N ALA A 298 14.06 -1.24 25.12
CA ALA A 298 12.69 -1.75 24.93
C ALA A 298 12.64 -2.97 23.99
N TRP A 299 13.62 -3.11 23.08
CA TRP A 299 13.70 -4.24 22.13
C TRP A 299 14.43 -5.47 22.70
N VAL A 300 15.19 -5.33 23.78
CA VAL A 300 16.00 -6.41 24.37
C VAL A 300 15.23 -7.21 25.43
N GLU A 301 14.31 -6.59 26.14
CA GLU A 301 13.47 -7.26 27.14
C GLU A 301 12.07 -7.48 26.54
N ASP A 302 11.69 -8.75 26.35
CA ASP A 302 10.38 -9.26 25.98
C ASP A 302 9.37 -8.16 25.65
N ILE A 303 9.34 -7.70 24.39
CA ILE A 303 8.21 -6.93 23.92
C ILE A 303 7.07 -7.92 23.83
N PRO A 304 6.06 -7.86 24.70
CA PRO A 304 4.85 -8.64 24.50
C PRO A 304 4.32 -8.31 23.09
N LYS A 305 3.92 -9.29 22.33
CA LYS A 305 3.07 -9.03 21.16
C LYS A 305 2.00 -8.03 21.63
N GLY A 306 1.97 -6.80 21.08
CA GLY A 306 1.07 -5.74 21.53
C GLY A 306 1.66 -4.51 22.24
N TYR A 307 3.00 -4.42 22.39
CA TYR A 307 3.61 -3.28 23.10
C TYR A 307 3.28 -1.91 22.45
N TYR A 308 3.09 -1.88 21.15
CA TYR A 308 2.68 -0.65 20.42
C TYR A 308 1.24 -0.23 20.67
N MET A 309 0.42 -1.09 21.24
CA MET A 309 -1.01 -0.85 21.48
C MET A 309 -1.35 -0.31 22.87
N HIS A 310 -0.36 -0.16 23.77
CA HIS A 310 -0.63 0.26 25.15
C HIS A 310 -0.43 1.75 25.41
N LYS A 311 -1.50 2.40 25.83
CA LYS A 311 -1.57 3.69 26.55
C LYS A 311 -1.74 4.99 25.75
N HIS A 312 -2.20 4.99 24.52
CA HIS A 312 -2.66 6.25 23.95
C HIS A 312 -4.18 6.35 24.06
N LYS A 313 -4.68 7.34 24.84
CA LYS A 313 -6.04 7.86 24.67
C LYS A 313 -6.28 8.01 23.17
N ILE A 314 -7.45 7.56 22.69
CA ILE A 314 -7.87 7.82 21.32
C ILE A 314 -7.67 9.32 21.07
N PRO A 315 -6.91 9.71 20.05
CA PRO A 315 -6.66 11.12 19.78
C PRO A 315 -7.99 11.83 19.52
N GLU A 316 -8.11 13.06 19.97
CA GLU A 316 -9.33 13.86 19.83
C GLU A 316 -9.71 14.11 18.37
N ASN A 317 -8.76 13.97 17.43
CA ASN A 317 -9.01 14.08 16.00
C ASN A 317 -7.93 13.39 15.17
N SER A 318 -8.21 13.19 13.88
CA SER A 318 -7.34 12.49 12.94
C SER A 318 -5.98 13.16 12.77
N VAL A 319 -5.91 14.50 12.71
CA VAL A 319 -4.63 15.24 12.58
C VAL A 319 -3.70 14.91 13.75
N LEU A 320 -4.21 14.98 15.00
CA LEU A 320 -3.41 14.64 16.18
C LEU A 320 -2.93 13.20 16.16
N MET A 321 -3.75 12.28 15.68
CA MET A 321 -3.38 10.88 15.53
C MET A 321 -2.22 10.71 14.54
N HIS A 322 -2.33 11.31 13.37
CA HIS A 322 -1.30 11.26 12.33
C HIS A 322 0.01 11.94 12.78
N VAL A 323 -0.05 13.11 13.41
CA VAL A 323 1.12 13.83 13.93
C VAL A 323 1.84 13.05 15.03
N ARG A 324 1.09 12.54 16.04
CA ARG A 324 1.67 11.80 17.17
C ARG A 324 2.42 10.54 16.73
N ASN A 325 1.88 9.87 15.71
CA ASN A 325 2.43 8.61 15.22
C ASN A 325 3.34 8.78 13.99
N ARG A 326 3.45 9.99 13.43
CA ARG A 326 4.13 10.22 12.13
C ARG A 326 3.61 9.25 11.08
N GLY A 327 2.33 9.38 10.72
CA GLY A 327 1.59 8.42 9.92
C GLY A 327 1.04 7.24 10.74
N VAL A 328 0.29 6.35 10.10
CA VAL A 328 -0.48 5.29 10.77
C VAL A 328 0.06 3.87 10.53
N ILE A 329 1.12 3.74 9.72
CA ILE A 329 1.79 2.48 9.41
C ILE A 329 3.30 2.56 9.70
N GLU A 330 3.93 1.42 9.92
CA GLU A 330 5.38 1.28 10.06
C GLU A 330 5.88 -0.10 9.62
N ILE A 331 7.19 -0.21 9.40
CA ILE A 331 7.87 -1.50 9.18
C ILE A 331 8.12 -2.20 10.53
N LEU A 332 7.83 -3.51 10.59
CA LEU A 332 8.19 -4.36 11.73
C LEU A 332 9.09 -5.51 11.26
N PRO A 333 10.33 -5.59 11.76
CA PRO A 333 11.19 -6.75 11.48
C PRO A 333 10.67 -8.02 12.16
N LYS A 334 10.71 -9.14 11.45
CA LYS A 334 10.27 -10.45 11.95
C LYS A 334 11.33 -11.16 12.83
N LEU A 335 12.55 -10.65 12.83
CA LEU A 335 13.65 -11.20 13.63
C LEU A 335 13.96 -10.29 14.80
N ARG A 336 14.29 -10.86 15.96
CA ARG A 336 14.83 -10.09 17.10
C ARG A 336 16.20 -9.52 16.76
N PHE A 337 16.42 -8.26 17.12
CA PHE A 337 17.70 -7.61 16.90
C PHE A 337 18.78 -8.20 17.82
N CYS A 338 19.86 -8.65 17.22
CA CYS A 338 21.10 -9.01 17.88
C CYS A 338 22.24 -8.70 16.89
N PRO A 339 23.07 -7.69 17.14
CA PRO A 339 24.13 -7.29 16.22
C PRO A 339 25.03 -8.45 15.79
N LYS A 340 25.42 -9.30 16.73
CA LYS A 340 26.24 -10.49 16.45
C LYS A 340 25.52 -11.46 15.50
N ARG A 341 24.22 -11.71 15.72
CA ARG A 341 23.42 -12.59 14.87
C ARG A 341 23.26 -12.01 13.47
N TYR A 342 22.98 -10.71 13.37
CA TYR A 342 22.86 -10.04 12.08
C TYR A 342 24.18 -10.11 11.30
N LYS A 343 25.33 -9.89 11.97
CA LYS A 343 26.64 -9.99 11.34
C LYS A 343 26.96 -11.39 10.82
N THR A 344 26.45 -12.44 11.44
CA THR A 344 26.67 -13.84 11.02
C THR A 344 25.65 -14.35 10.00
N LEU A 345 24.37 -13.96 10.12
CA LEU A 345 23.32 -14.43 9.23
C LEU A 345 23.30 -13.69 7.90
N PHE A 346 23.49 -12.37 7.92
CA PHE A 346 23.41 -11.52 6.73
C PHE A 346 24.78 -11.22 6.15
N THR A 347 25.65 -12.23 6.09
CA THR A 347 26.88 -12.17 5.29
C THR A 347 26.52 -12.11 3.81
N TRP A 348 27.37 -11.48 3.01
CA TRP A 348 27.20 -11.47 1.55
C TRP A 348 27.09 -12.88 0.97
N GLU A 349 27.90 -13.83 1.47
CA GLU A 349 27.86 -15.24 1.05
C GLU A 349 26.48 -15.87 1.28
N ASN A 350 25.85 -15.65 2.45
CA ASN A 350 24.54 -16.19 2.77
C ASN A 350 23.45 -15.53 1.90
N LEU A 351 23.52 -14.20 1.71
CA LEU A 351 22.56 -13.47 0.86
C LEU A 351 22.70 -13.87 -0.60
N ASP A 352 23.93 -13.99 -1.10
CA ASP A 352 24.23 -14.46 -2.48
C ASP A 352 23.67 -15.88 -2.68
N GLY A 353 23.87 -16.79 -1.73
CA GLY A 353 23.35 -18.13 -1.80
C GLY A 353 21.81 -18.21 -1.89
N ILE A 354 21.09 -17.34 -1.20
CA ILE A 354 19.63 -17.21 -1.31
C ILE A 354 19.24 -16.59 -2.65
N ALA A 355 19.92 -15.51 -3.06
CA ALA A 355 19.66 -14.85 -4.33
C ALA A 355 19.88 -15.77 -5.53
N GLU A 356 20.92 -16.61 -5.53
CA GLU A 356 21.17 -17.61 -6.56
C GLU A 356 20.04 -18.67 -6.63
N LYS A 357 19.52 -19.12 -5.48
CA LYS A 357 18.38 -20.04 -5.45
C LYS A 357 17.14 -19.43 -6.11
N ILE A 358 16.82 -18.17 -5.77
CA ILE A 358 15.69 -17.45 -6.39
C ILE A 358 15.96 -17.19 -7.89
N ASN A 359 17.20 -16.91 -8.28
CA ASN A 359 17.55 -16.76 -9.68
C ASN A 359 17.34 -18.04 -10.50
N ASN A 360 17.66 -19.18 -9.91
CA ASN A 360 17.49 -20.49 -10.55
C ASN A 360 16.03 -20.98 -10.56
N ASP A 361 15.28 -20.68 -9.51
CA ASP A 361 13.85 -20.92 -9.40
C ASP A 361 13.12 -19.65 -8.92
N PRO A 362 12.59 -18.82 -9.85
CA PRO A 362 11.90 -17.58 -9.51
C PRO A 362 10.70 -17.73 -8.57
N SER A 363 10.10 -18.93 -8.49
CA SER A 363 8.97 -19.19 -7.61
C SER A 363 9.35 -19.11 -6.12
N LEU A 364 10.64 -19.33 -5.79
CA LEU A 364 11.15 -19.27 -4.43
C LEU A 364 11.13 -17.86 -3.82
N VAL A 365 11.00 -16.80 -4.63
CA VAL A 365 10.84 -15.45 -4.11
C VAL A 365 9.63 -15.36 -3.17
N PHE A 366 8.56 -16.09 -3.47
CA PHE A 366 7.36 -16.11 -2.62
C PHE A 366 7.50 -16.97 -1.36
N GLU A 367 8.54 -17.77 -1.25
CA GLU A 367 8.81 -18.60 -0.07
C GLU A 367 9.87 -17.99 0.84
N LEU A 368 10.85 -17.35 0.23
CA LEU A 368 12.06 -16.88 0.90
C LEU A 368 12.04 -15.38 1.20
N THR A 369 11.07 -14.63 0.64
CA THR A 369 10.99 -13.17 0.82
C THR A 369 9.59 -12.72 1.23
N CYS A 370 9.47 -11.45 1.63
CA CYS A 370 8.19 -10.83 1.97
C CYS A 370 7.25 -10.69 0.76
N LYS A 371 7.75 -10.87 -0.46
CA LYS A 371 6.95 -10.69 -1.68
C LYS A 371 5.69 -11.55 -1.70
N ASN A 372 5.66 -12.68 -0.97
CA ASN A 372 4.44 -13.48 -0.84
C ASN A 372 3.25 -12.74 -0.23
N ASN A 373 3.50 -11.66 0.51
CA ASN A 373 2.48 -10.87 1.24
C ASN A 373 2.72 -9.35 1.11
N TYR A 374 3.48 -8.91 0.10
CA TYR A 374 3.86 -7.51 -0.07
C TYR A 374 3.20 -6.93 -1.33
N GLY A 375 2.26 -6.01 -1.15
CA GLY A 375 1.59 -5.30 -2.23
C GLY A 375 1.81 -3.80 -2.18
N ALA A 376 1.19 -3.07 -3.11
CA ALA A 376 1.20 -1.61 -3.13
C ALA A 376 -0.20 -1.04 -3.33
N ILE A 377 -0.43 0.14 -2.75
CA ILE A 377 -1.46 1.09 -3.20
C ILE A 377 -0.76 2.14 -4.03
N VAL A 378 -1.19 2.29 -5.29
CA VAL A 378 -0.66 3.30 -6.21
C VAL A 378 -1.75 4.31 -6.51
N THR A 379 -1.45 5.59 -6.30
CA THR A 379 -2.35 6.71 -6.56
C THR A 379 -1.65 7.86 -7.25
N ASN A 380 -2.40 8.60 -8.06
CA ASN A 380 -1.96 9.94 -8.51
C ASN A 380 -2.78 11.09 -7.88
N GLY A 381 -3.69 10.77 -6.96
CA GLY A 381 -4.45 11.73 -6.16
C GLY A 381 -5.41 12.61 -6.96
N THR A 382 -5.88 12.13 -8.13
CA THR A 382 -6.74 12.92 -9.04
C THR A 382 -8.23 12.78 -8.77
N ALA A 383 -8.63 11.84 -7.90
CA ALA A 383 -10.04 11.60 -7.53
C ALA A 383 -10.19 11.15 -6.07
N VAL A 384 -9.47 11.81 -5.15
CA VAL A 384 -9.53 11.46 -3.72
C VAL A 384 -10.94 11.63 -3.19
N LEU A 385 -11.46 10.58 -2.54
CA LEU A 385 -12.86 10.46 -2.16
C LEU A 385 -13.39 11.70 -1.41
N GLY A 386 -14.37 12.36 -2.00
CA GLY A 386 -15.00 13.58 -1.48
C GLY A 386 -14.16 14.85 -1.58
N LEU A 387 -12.88 14.78 -1.94
CA LEU A 387 -11.94 15.91 -2.03
C LEU A 387 -11.56 16.25 -3.48
N GLY A 388 -11.71 15.30 -4.41
CA GLY A 388 -11.37 15.50 -5.82
C GLY A 388 -9.87 15.44 -6.10
N ASP A 389 -9.39 16.28 -7.03
CA ASP A 389 -7.99 16.35 -7.44
C ASP A 389 -7.16 17.19 -6.46
N ILE A 390 -6.70 16.58 -5.39
CA ILE A 390 -5.86 17.24 -4.37
C ILE A 390 -4.36 16.99 -4.56
N GLY A 391 -4.01 16.12 -5.53
CA GLY A 391 -2.63 15.71 -5.80
C GLY A 391 -2.18 14.53 -4.96
N ALA A 392 -1.21 13.80 -5.48
CA ALA A 392 -0.78 12.51 -4.95
C ALA A 392 -0.28 12.57 -3.49
N LEU A 393 0.57 13.57 -3.15
CA LEU A 393 1.12 13.69 -1.79
C LEU A 393 0.05 14.05 -0.76
N ALA A 394 -0.89 14.93 -1.11
CA ALA A 394 -1.99 15.29 -0.20
C ALA A 394 -2.97 14.13 0.03
N GLY A 395 -3.07 13.19 -0.92
CA GLY A 395 -3.83 11.94 -0.77
C GLY A 395 -3.17 10.89 0.11
N MET A 396 -1.90 11.04 0.48
CA MET A 396 -1.13 10.03 1.21
C MET A 396 -1.78 9.55 2.52
N PRO A 397 -2.38 10.41 3.39
CA PRO A 397 -3.06 9.95 4.59
C PRO A 397 -4.22 8.95 4.30
N VAL A 398 -4.98 9.16 3.23
CA VAL A 398 -6.02 8.21 2.79
C VAL A 398 -5.41 6.88 2.41
N MET A 399 -4.28 6.89 1.68
CA MET A 399 -3.58 5.67 1.25
C MET A 399 -2.99 4.91 2.44
N GLU A 400 -2.42 5.61 3.42
CA GLU A 400 -1.98 4.98 4.67
C GLU A 400 -3.16 4.37 5.45
N GLY A 401 -4.28 5.09 5.56
CA GLY A 401 -5.50 4.57 6.16
C GLY A 401 -6.02 3.33 5.43
N LYS A 402 -5.93 3.30 4.10
CA LYS A 402 -6.28 2.11 3.32
C LYS A 402 -5.30 0.95 3.54
N SER A 403 -4.01 1.22 3.67
CA SER A 403 -3.01 0.22 4.06
C SER A 403 -3.33 -0.38 5.45
N VAL A 404 -3.81 0.44 6.40
CA VAL A 404 -4.32 -0.02 7.69
C VAL A 404 -5.47 -1.02 7.51
N LEU A 405 -6.44 -0.74 6.63
CA LEU A 405 -7.56 -1.67 6.36
C LEU A 405 -7.08 -2.99 5.75
N PHE A 406 -6.16 -2.95 4.79
CA PHE A 406 -5.56 -4.16 4.22
C PHE A 406 -4.88 -5.02 5.28
N LYS A 407 -4.13 -4.38 6.20
CA LYS A 407 -3.46 -5.09 7.28
C LYS A 407 -4.46 -5.62 8.31
N TYR A 408 -5.36 -4.75 8.79
CA TYR A 408 -6.30 -5.08 9.86
C TYR A 408 -7.30 -6.17 9.46
N PHE A 409 -7.88 -6.09 8.25
CA PHE A 409 -8.90 -7.03 7.78
C PHE A 409 -8.35 -8.16 6.91
N GLY A 410 -7.17 -8.01 6.28
CA GLY A 410 -6.62 -8.98 5.32
C GLY A 410 -5.25 -9.55 5.69
N GLY A 411 -4.59 -9.01 6.72
CA GLY A 411 -3.22 -9.39 7.06
C GLY A 411 -2.19 -9.07 5.97
N THR A 412 -2.55 -8.26 4.96
CA THR A 412 -1.69 -7.97 3.80
C THR A 412 -0.82 -6.75 4.06
N ASN A 413 0.45 -6.84 3.75
CA ASN A 413 1.42 -5.75 3.86
C ASN A 413 1.36 -4.88 2.62
N ILE A 414 0.90 -3.66 2.73
CA ILE A 414 0.70 -2.77 1.60
C ILE A 414 1.53 -1.50 1.74
N ALA A 415 2.48 -1.30 0.83
CA ALA A 415 3.25 -0.05 0.72
C ALA A 415 2.40 1.03 0.03
N VAL A 416 2.63 2.28 0.44
CA VAL A 416 1.97 3.45 -0.18
C VAL A 416 2.90 4.07 -1.21
N VAL A 417 2.46 4.20 -2.45
CA VAL A 417 3.20 4.77 -3.57
C VAL A 417 2.38 5.88 -4.25
N CYS A 418 2.63 7.11 -3.85
CA CYS A 418 2.02 8.30 -4.44
C CYS A 418 2.86 8.77 -5.63
N ILE A 419 2.26 8.91 -6.82
CA ILE A 419 2.95 9.27 -8.06
C ILE A 419 2.32 10.55 -8.62
N GLN A 420 3.07 11.65 -8.63
CA GLN A 420 2.60 12.93 -9.16
C GLN A 420 2.73 12.96 -10.69
N GLU A 421 1.96 12.10 -11.36
CA GLU A 421 1.89 12.04 -12.83
C GLU A 421 0.44 11.93 -13.29
N LYS A 422 0.05 12.79 -14.22
CA LYS A 422 -1.31 12.83 -14.81
C LYS A 422 -1.34 12.38 -16.27
N ASN A 423 -0.17 12.16 -16.88
CA ASN A 423 -0.07 11.60 -18.22
C ASN A 423 -0.14 10.07 -18.15
N ASN A 424 -1.21 9.48 -18.68
CA ASN A 424 -1.44 8.03 -18.58
C ASN A 424 -0.26 7.18 -19.11
N PRO A 425 0.31 7.41 -20.29
CA PRO A 425 1.47 6.65 -20.77
C PRO A 425 2.65 6.67 -19.80
N LYS A 426 2.96 7.81 -19.20
CA LYS A 426 4.03 7.93 -18.20
C LYS A 426 3.68 7.23 -16.90
N LEU A 427 2.47 7.43 -16.37
CA LEU A 427 1.99 6.76 -15.17
C LEU A 427 2.05 5.24 -15.34
N ILE A 428 1.55 4.71 -16.46
CA ILE A 428 1.62 3.29 -16.80
C ILE A 428 3.07 2.81 -16.82
N SER A 429 3.96 3.53 -17.51
CA SER A 429 5.37 3.16 -17.62
C SER A 429 6.08 3.13 -16.25
N ILE A 430 5.79 4.08 -15.35
CA ILE A 430 6.33 4.09 -13.99
C ILE A 430 5.84 2.87 -13.20
N ILE A 431 4.53 2.59 -13.25
CA ILE A 431 3.94 1.44 -12.54
C ILE A 431 4.50 0.11 -13.07
N GLN A 432 4.66 -0.04 -14.38
CA GLN A 432 5.32 -1.21 -14.99
C GLN A 432 6.72 -1.44 -14.43
N ARG A 433 7.51 -0.36 -14.28
CA ARG A 433 8.89 -0.44 -13.78
C ARG A 433 8.98 -0.90 -12.32
N ILE A 434 8.02 -0.54 -11.47
CA ILE A 434 8.03 -0.90 -10.03
C ILE A 434 7.27 -2.19 -9.71
N ALA A 435 6.43 -2.67 -10.61
CA ALA A 435 5.56 -3.84 -10.40
C ALA A 435 6.30 -5.13 -9.96
N PRO A 436 7.55 -5.41 -10.39
CA PRO A 436 8.28 -6.59 -9.92
C PRO A 436 8.46 -6.68 -8.42
N SER A 437 8.36 -5.57 -7.68
CA SER A 437 8.46 -5.54 -6.22
C SER A 437 7.30 -6.22 -5.52
N PHE A 438 6.12 -6.28 -6.14
CA PHE A 438 4.87 -6.54 -5.46
C PHE A 438 4.22 -7.86 -5.89
N ALA A 439 3.48 -8.48 -4.97
CA ALA A 439 2.61 -9.62 -5.26
C ALA A 439 1.27 -9.17 -5.86
N ILE A 440 0.85 -7.92 -5.59
CA ILE A 440 -0.43 -7.37 -6.02
C ILE A 440 -0.39 -5.84 -5.92
N ILE A 441 -1.08 -5.14 -6.82
CA ILE A 441 -1.17 -3.68 -6.79
C ILE A 441 -2.65 -3.25 -6.78
N ASN A 442 -2.99 -2.40 -5.82
CA ASN A 442 -4.23 -1.64 -5.79
C ASN A 442 -4.01 -0.28 -6.46
N LEU A 443 -4.79 0.03 -7.49
CA LEU A 443 -4.91 1.37 -8.04
C LEU A 443 -6.02 2.10 -7.27
N GLU A 444 -5.73 3.34 -6.85
CA GLU A 444 -6.64 4.09 -5.99
C GLU A 444 -6.73 5.55 -6.40
N ASP A 445 -7.92 6.12 -6.31
CA ASP A 445 -8.17 7.56 -6.50
C ASP A 445 -7.63 8.12 -7.84
N ILE A 446 -7.64 7.32 -8.89
CA ILE A 446 -7.35 7.73 -10.27
C ILE A 446 -8.66 8.06 -10.95
N LYS A 447 -8.81 9.29 -11.43
CA LYS A 447 -10.08 9.76 -12.02
C LYS A 447 -10.48 9.02 -13.29
N GLY A 448 -11.77 8.86 -13.50
CA GLY A 448 -12.29 8.46 -14.82
C GLY A 448 -12.25 9.63 -15.84
N PRO A 449 -11.97 9.37 -17.14
CA PRO A 449 -11.81 8.04 -17.76
C PRO A 449 -10.39 7.44 -17.68
N ASP A 450 -9.39 8.17 -17.17
CA ASP A 450 -7.97 7.78 -17.16
C ASP A 450 -7.76 6.43 -16.47
N CYS A 451 -8.47 6.17 -15.37
CA CYS A 451 -8.38 4.92 -14.61
C CYS A 451 -8.64 3.66 -15.46
N PHE A 452 -9.54 3.73 -16.44
CA PHE A 452 -9.85 2.59 -17.31
C PHE A 452 -8.65 2.24 -18.22
N GLU A 453 -8.05 3.25 -18.84
CA GLU A 453 -6.89 3.07 -19.71
C GLU A 453 -5.70 2.54 -18.90
N VAL A 454 -5.43 3.15 -17.76
CA VAL A 454 -4.32 2.78 -16.86
C VAL A 454 -4.48 1.34 -16.40
N GLU A 455 -5.61 0.96 -15.84
CA GLU A 455 -5.86 -0.40 -15.36
C GLU A 455 -5.81 -1.42 -16.49
N THR A 456 -6.52 -1.19 -17.59
CA THR A 456 -6.57 -2.13 -18.71
C THR A 456 -5.18 -2.40 -19.26
N LYS A 457 -4.37 -1.34 -19.45
CA LYS A 457 -3.02 -1.47 -20.01
C LYS A 457 -2.09 -2.20 -19.06
N LEU A 458 -2.19 -1.93 -17.76
CA LEU A 458 -1.38 -2.63 -16.76
C LEU A 458 -1.74 -4.12 -16.66
N ILE A 459 -3.02 -4.48 -16.66
CA ILE A 459 -3.46 -5.89 -16.65
C ILE A 459 -2.93 -6.66 -17.86
N GLU A 460 -2.79 -5.99 -19.02
CA GLU A 460 -2.26 -6.60 -20.24
C GLU A 460 -0.74 -6.80 -20.22
N THR A 461 0.00 -5.94 -19.52
CA THR A 461 1.46 -5.79 -19.70
C THR A 461 2.30 -6.12 -18.48
N VAL A 462 1.69 -6.41 -17.33
CA VAL A 462 2.39 -6.69 -16.07
C VAL A 462 1.96 -8.04 -15.50
N ASP A 463 2.92 -8.82 -15.04
CA ASP A 463 2.69 -10.13 -14.39
C ASP A 463 2.33 -10.01 -12.89
N CYS A 464 1.82 -8.86 -12.48
CA CYS A 464 1.35 -8.59 -11.12
C CYS A 464 -0.15 -8.34 -11.16
N PRO A 465 -0.97 -9.02 -10.34
CA PRO A 465 -2.41 -8.75 -10.28
C PRO A 465 -2.70 -7.28 -9.98
N MET A 466 -3.59 -6.68 -10.78
CA MET A 466 -4.04 -5.30 -10.65
C MET A 466 -5.50 -5.25 -10.24
N PHE A 467 -5.85 -4.27 -9.41
CA PHE A 467 -7.22 -4.02 -8.98
C PHE A 467 -7.43 -2.53 -8.72
N HIS A 468 -8.45 -1.94 -9.32
CA HIS A 468 -8.84 -0.57 -9.03
C HIS A 468 -10.05 -0.60 -8.09
N ASP A 469 -9.85 -0.24 -6.82
CA ASP A 469 -10.88 -0.42 -5.80
C ASP A 469 -12.12 0.45 -6.03
N ASP A 470 -11.95 1.71 -6.45
CA ASP A 470 -13.09 2.59 -6.76
C ASP A 470 -14.01 2.05 -7.85
N GLN A 471 -13.48 1.25 -8.76
CA GLN A 471 -14.25 0.57 -9.80
C GLN A 471 -14.82 -0.75 -9.26
N HIS A 472 -13.95 -1.67 -8.90
CA HIS A 472 -14.27 -3.07 -8.72
C HIS A 472 -14.68 -3.41 -7.28
N GLY A 473 -14.11 -2.73 -6.28
CA GLY A 473 -14.56 -2.86 -4.90
C GLY A 473 -16.01 -2.40 -4.76
N THR A 474 -16.31 -1.22 -5.31
CA THR A 474 -17.68 -0.69 -5.36
C THR A 474 -18.62 -1.65 -6.11
N ALA A 475 -18.20 -2.22 -7.24
CA ALA A 475 -19.02 -3.17 -7.98
C ALA A 475 -19.38 -4.43 -7.17
N CYS A 476 -18.40 -4.99 -6.45
CA CYS A 476 -18.62 -6.20 -5.64
C CYS A 476 -19.57 -5.95 -4.45
N VAL A 477 -19.42 -4.83 -3.72
CA VAL A 477 -20.31 -4.53 -2.59
C VAL A 477 -21.71 -4.18 -3.03
N VAL A 478 -21.87 -3.50 -4.16
CA VAL A 478 -23.19 -3.23 -4.75
C VAL A 478 -23.87 -4.54 -5.16
N LEU A 479 -23.12 -5.46 -5.80
CA LEU A 479 -23.62 -6.79 -6.14
C LEU A 479 -24.10 -7.53 -4.88
N ALA A 480 -23.30 -7.54 -3.81
CA ALA A 480 -23.65 -8.21 -2.55
C ALA A 480 -24.97 -7.69 -1.98
N GLY A 481 -25.10 -6.37 -1.84
CA GLY A 481 -26.33 -5.76 -1.34
C GLY A 481 -27.52 -6.02 -2.25
N LEU A 482 -27.33 -5.96 -3.58
CA LEU A 482 -28.41 -6.18 -4.53
C LEU A 482 -28.86 -7.64 -4.59
N ILE A 483 -27.96 -8.62 -4.40
CA ILE A 483 -28.33 -10.04 -4.24
C ILE A 483 -29.31 -10.20 -3.08
N ASN A 484 -29.00 -9.66 -1.92
CA ASN A 484 -29.82 -9.77 -0.72
C ASN A 484 -31.14 -8.96 -0.85
N ALA A 485 -31.07 -7.77 -1.42
CA ALA A 485 -32.27 -6.97 -1.68
C ALA A 485 -33.22 -7.68 -2.68
N THR A 486 -32.69 -8.34 -3.69
CA THR A 486 -33.45 -9.14 -4.67
C THR A 486 -34.10 -10.36 -4.01
N LYS A 487 -33.36 -11.10 -3.16
CA LYS A 487 -33.88 -12.21 -2.36
C LYS A 487 -35.05 -11.75 -1.48
N LEU A 488 -34.87 -10.64 -0.74
CA LEU A 488 -35.88 -10.12 0.19
C LEU A 488 -37.12 -9.61 -0.53
N ARG A 489 -36.96 -9.05 -1.72
CA ARG A 489 -38.10 -8.65 -2.58
C ARG A 489 -38.86 -9.85 -3.13
N GLY A 490 -38.25 -11.03 -3.22
CA GLY A 490 -38.81 -12.24 -3.82
C GLY A 490 -38.80 -12.23 -5.35
N SER A 491 -37.81 -11.54 -5.96
CA SER A 491 -37.64 -11.42 -7.41
C SER A 491 -36.42 -12.20 -7.87
N LYS A 492 -36.26 -12.31 -9.20
CA LYS A 492 -35.06 -12.84 -9.84
C LYS A 492 -34.28 -11.74 -10.54
N PRO A 493 -32.94 -11.80 -10.62
CA PRO A 493 -32.13 -10.79 -11.25
C PRO A 493 -32.56 -10.43 -12.69
N GLU A 494 -32.88 -11.45 -13.48
CA GLU A 494 -33.28 -11.29 -14.90
C GLU A 494 -34.64 -10.58 -15.11
N GLU A 495 -35.48 -10.55 -14.09
CA GLU A 495 -36.81 -9.95 -14.13
C GLU A 495 -36.82 -8.46 -13.76
N MET A 496 -35.74 -7.98 -13.12
CA MET A 496 -35.69 -6.64 -12.54
C MET A 496 -35.21 -5.58 -13.55
N LYS A 497 -35.92 -4.46 -13.61
CA LYS A 497 -35.43 -3.25 -14.29
C LYS A 497 -34.55 -2.45 -13.33
N VAL A 498 -33.25 -2.41 -13.66
CA VAL A 498 -32.23 -1.69 -12.86
C VAL A 498 -31.83 -0.43 -13.60
N VAL A 499 -31.89 0.70 -12.92
CA VAL A 499 -31.45 2.01 -13.45
C VAL A 499 -30.26 2.50 -12.64
N MET A 500 -29.16 2.74 -13.35
CA MET A 500 -27.94 3.31 -12.77
C MET A 500 -27.86 4.80 -13.10
N ASN A 501 -27.69 5.64 -12.08
CA ASN A 501 -27.43 7.08 -12.24
C ASN A 501 -25.94 7.36 -11.97
N GLY A 502 -25.19 7.51 -13.04
CA GLY A 502 -23.74 7.76 -13.04
C GLY A 502 -22.99 6.79 -13.95
N ALA A 503 -22.24 7.33 -14.90
CA ALA A 503 -21.42 6.59 -15.86
C ALA A 503 -19.92 6.95 -15.69
N GLY A 504 -19.50 7.17 -14.46
CA GLY A 504 -18.11 7.33 -14.05
C GLY A 504 -17.40 5.98 -13.85
N ALA A 505 -16.23 5.99 -13.21
CA ALA A 505 -15.42 4.80 -12.96
C ALA A 505 -16.22 3.68 -12.28
N ALA A 506 -16.82 3.96 -11.12
CA ALA A 506 -17.63 2.99 -10.40
C ALA A 506 -18.87 2.54 -11.20
N GLY A 507 -19.62 3.48 -11.84
CA GLY A 507 -20.84 3.15 -12.56
C GLY A 507 -20.63 2.17 -13.71
N ILE A 508 -19.56 2.32 -14.48
CA ILE A 508 -19.21 1.39 -15.58
C ILE A 508 -18.86 0.00 -15.03
N ALA A 509 -18.06 -0.06 -13.98
CA ALA A 509 -17.65 -1.32 -13.36
C ALA A 509 -18.85 -2.05 -12.71
N VAL A 510 -19.69 -1.33 -11.95
CA VAL A 510 -20.92 -1.86 -11.35
C VAL A 510 -21.86 -2.41 -12.42
N SER A 511 -22.11 -1.64 -13.49
CA SER A 511 -22.98 -2.08 -14.58
C SER A 511 -22.48 -3.36 -15.24
N SER A 512 -21.19 -3.41 -15.53
CA SER A 512 -20.56 -4.60 -16.14
C SER A 512 -20.68 -5.84 -15.26
N LEU A 513 -20.43 -5.69 -13.95
CA LEU A 513 -20.52 -6.80 -12.99
C LEU A 513 -21.95 -7.29 -12.81
N LEU A 514 -22.91 -6.38 -12.63
CA LEU A 514 -24.32 -6.73 -12.43
C LEU A 514 -24.95 -7.38 -13.67
N VAL A 515 -24.66 -6.87 -14.86
CA VAL A 515 -25.10 -7.48 -16.14
C VAL A 515 -24.47 -8.86 -16.31
N GLY A 516 -23.18 -9.02 -15.97
CA GLY A 516 -22.46 -10.31 -15.96
C GLY A 516 -23.07 -11.31 -14.99
N TYR A 517 -23.54 -10.85 -13.83
CA TYR A 517 -24.21 -11.68 -12.82
C TYR A 517 -25.61 -12.14 -13.23
N GLY A 518 -26.34 -11.35 -14.05
CA GLY A 518 -27.67 -11.75 -14.52
C GLY A 518 -28.74 -10.67 -14.55
N TYR A 519 -28.45 -9.45 -14.10
CA TYR A 519 -29.40 -8.33 -14.22
C TYR A 519 -29.45 -7.83 -15.68
N LYS A 520 -30.34 -8.44 -16.48
CA LYS A 520 -30.39 -8.27 -17.95
C LYS A 520 -31.05 -6.97 -18.41
N ASN A 521 -32.06 -6.48 -17.68
CA ASN A 521 -32.78 -5.24 -17.99
C ASN A 521 -32.13 -4.07 -17.24
N PHE A 522 -30.98 -3.61 -17.75
CA PHE A 522 -30.11 -2.65 -17.11
C PHE A 522 -29.97 -1.38 -17.97
N ILE A 523 -30.23 -0.20 -17.41
CA ILE A 523 -30.10 1.08 -18.07
C ILE A 523 -29.18 1.99 -17.28
N VAL A 524 -28.21 2.61 -17.94
CA VAL A 524 -27.29 3.59 -17.33
C VAL A 524 -27.66 4.98 -17.81
N CYS A 525 -27.75 5.91 -16.88
CA CYS A 525 -27.95 7.33 -17.14
C CYS A 525 -26.71 8.15 -16.74
N ASP A 526 -26.40 9.16 -17.53
CA ASP A 526 -25.46 10.22 -17.19
C ASP A 526 -26.15 11.59 -17.23
N THR A 527 -25.41 12.69 -17.14
CA THR A 527 -25.95 14.06 -17.19
C THR A 527 -26.75 14.37 -18.46
N LYS A 528 -26.53 13.60 -19.54
CA LYS A 528 -27.28 13.72 -20.81
C LYS A 528 -28.52 12.85 -20.85
N GLY A 529 -28.69 11.91 -19.92
CA GLY A 529 -29.79 10.92 -19.84
C GLY A 529 -29.31 9.50 -20.12
N ALA A 530 -30.20 8.63 -20.53
CA ALA A 530 -29.94 7.23 -20.82
C ALA A 530 -28.84 7.03 -21.86
N ILE A 531 -27.93 6.11 -21.57
CA ILE A 531 -26.90 5.64 -22.50
C ILE A 531 -27.52 4.52 -23.35
N TYR A 532 -27.40 4.65 -24.67
CA TYR A 532 -27.89 3.67 -25.63
C TYR A 532 -26.98 3.62 -26.87
N LYS A 533 -27.05 2.55 -27.62
CA LYS A 533 -26.26 2.35 -28.84
C LYS A 533 -26.57 3.41 -29.89
N GLY A 534 -25.54 4.14 -30.34
CA GLY A 534 -25.70 5.22 -31.32
C GLY A 534 -26.19 6.56 -30.74
N ARG A 535 -26.10 6.78 -29.41
CA ARG A 535 -26.36 8.09 -28.80
C ARG A 535 -25.37 9.13 -29.35
N PRO A 536 -25.86 10.28 -29.89
CA PRO A 536 -24.99 11.22 -30.59
C PRO A 536 -24.10 12.08 -29.67
N GLU A 537 -24.47 12.26 -28.39
CA GLU A 537 -23.82 13.19 -27.50
C GLU A 537 -23.26 12.52 -26.22
N GLY A 538 -22.11 13.01 -25.72
CA GLY A 538 -21.57 12.64 -24.45
C GLY A 538 -21.06 11.19 -24.34
N MET A 539 -20.74 10.58 -25.50
CA MET A 539 -20.15 9.24 -25.57
C MET A 539 -18.63 9.29 -25.53
N ASN A 540 -18.05 8.19 -25.09
CA ASN A 540 -16.64 7.87 -25.17
C ASN A 540 -16.51 6.35 -25.38
N PRO A 541 -15.32 5.81 -25.70
CA PRO A 541 -15.16 4.38 -25.99
C PRO A 541 -15.69 3.43 -24.90
N PHE A 542 -15.62 3.85 -23.62
CA PHE A 542 -16.10 3.04 -22.49
C PHE A 542 -17.63 3.04 -22.41
N LYS A 543 -18.27 4.19 -22.64
CA LYS A 543 -19.73 4.30 -22.71
C LYS A 543 -20.30 3.60 -23.93
N GLU A 544 -19.56 3.56 -25.04
CA GLU A 544 -19.94 2.80 -26.22
C GLU A 544 -19.99 1.30 -25.94
N LYS A 545 -18.91 0.77 -25.32
CA LYS A 545 -18.90 -0.63 -24.85
C LYS A 545 -20.01 -0.92 -23.84
N LEU A 546 -20.31 0.03 -22.95
CA LEU A 546 -21.39 -0.10 -21.99
C LEU A 546 -22.74 -0.18 -22.66
N ALA A 547 -23.00 0.64 -23.72
CA ALA A 547 -24.21 0.65 -24.50
C ALA A 547 -24.45 -0.67 -25.29
N GLU A 548 -23.40 -1.47 -25.51
CA GLU A 548 -23.56 -2.78 -26.16
C GLU A 548 -24.15 -3.84 -25.23
N ILE A 549 -23.88 -3.73 -23.92
CA ILE A 549 -24.30 -4.71 -22.92
C ILE A 549 -25.51 -4.26 -22.09
N THR A 550 -25.82 -2.96 -22.09
CA THR A 550 -26.97 -2.36 -21.39
C THR A 550 -27.99 -1.80 -22.33
N ASN A 551 -29.16 -1.38 -21.80
CA ASN A 551 -30.22 -0.68 -22.51
C ASN A 551 -30.56 -1.29 -23.91
N LYS A 552 -30.80 -2.59 -23.93
CA LYS A 552 -31.03 -3.35 -25.18
C LYS A 552 -32.22 -2.83 -26.01
N ASN A 553 -33.18 -2.19 -25.35
CA ASN A 553 -34.37 -1.62 -26.00
C ASN A 553 -34.13 -0.18 -26.48
N CYS A 554 -32.93 0.37 -26.32
CA CYS A 554 -32.58 1.74 -26.67
C CYS A 554 -33.56 2.77 -26.07
N GLU A 555 -34.00 2.57 -24.82
CA GLU A 555 -34.85 3.53 -24.10
C GLU A 555 -34.10 4.87 -24.00
N LYS A 556 -34.83 5.97 -24.31
CA LYS A 556 -34.30 7.33 -24.34
C LYS A 556 -35.01 8.17 -23.30
N GLY A 557 -34.31 9.14 -22.70
CA GLY A 557 -34.90 10.05 -21.72
C GLY A 557 -33.95 10.45 -20.62
N LYS A 558 -34.39 11.36 -19.78
CA LYS A 558 -33.69 11.76 -18.56
C LYS A 558 -33.91 10.74 -17.45
N LEU A 559 -33.10 10.79 -16.39
CA LEU A 559 -33.17 9.85 -15.25
C LEU A 559 -34.62 9.65 -14.75
N HIS A 560 -35.36 10.72 -14.49
CA HIS A 560 -36.72 10.67 -13.97
C HIS A 560 -37.71 9.95 -14.90
N GLU A 561 -37.53 10.04 -16.23
CA GLU A 561 -38.36 9.33 -17.22
C GLU A 561 -38.03 7.84 -17.23
N ILE A 562 -36.71 7.49 -17.14
CA ILE A 562 -36.25 6.11 -17.17
C ILE A 562 -36.61 5.37 -15.88
N LEU A 563 -36.70 6.07 -14.72
CA LEU A 563 -37.07 5.49 -13.44
C LEU A 563 -38.52 5.02 -13.37
N LYS A 564 -39.37 5.46 -14.30
CA LYS A 564 -40.76 4.96 -14.40
C LYS A 564 -40.77 3.44 -14.60
N GLY A 565 -41.40 2.74 -13.64
CA GLY A 565 -41.48 1.28 -13.68
C GLY A 565 -40.14 0.57 -13.44
N ALA A 566 -39.14 1.24 -12.87
CA ALA A 566 -37.91 0.61 -12.42
C ALA A 566 -38.12 -0.11 -11.07
N ASP A 567 -37.38 -1.19 -10.85
CA ASP A 567 -37.36 -1.96 -9.59
C ASP A 567 -36.24 -1.50 -8.67
N VAL A 568 -35.13 -1.06 -9.29
CA VAL A 568 -33.91 -0.65 -8.60
C VAL A 568 -33.40 0.66 -9.18
N VAL A 569 -33.00 1.59 -8.32
CA VAL A 569 -32.14 2.70 -8.70
C VAL A 569 -30.83 2.64 -7.90
N ILE A 570 -29.71 2.80 -8.64
CA ILE A 570 -28.36 2.85 -8.05
C ILE A 570 -27.76 4.20 -8.42
N GLY A 571 -27.51 5.05 -7.42
CA GLY A 571 -26.86 6.34 -7.56
C GLY A 571 -25.35 6.22 -7.32
N LEU A 572 -24.56 6.68 -8.29
CA LEU A 572 -23.10 6.82 -8.25
C LEU A 572 -22.69 8.11 -8.98
N SER A 573 -23.41 9.19 -8.70
CA SER A 573 -23.26 10.45 -9.45
C SER A 573 -22.91 11.62 -8.56
N GLY A 574 -23.88 12.17 -7.86
CA GLY A 574 -23.69 13.34 -7.03
C GLY A 574 -24.91 13.64 -6.15
N PRO A 575 -24.77 14.57 -5.22
CA PRO A 575 -25.77 14.82 -4.19
C PRO A 575 -27.12 15.25 -4.78
N ASN A 576 -28.21 14.77 -4.15
CA ASN A 576 -29.59 15.22 -4.39
C ASN A 576 -30.06 15.07 -5.86
N THR A 577 -29.54 14.09 -6.58
CA THR A 577 -29.89 13.83 -8.00
C THR A 577 -31.10 12.94 -8.18
N ILE A 578 -31.56 12.27 -7.12
CA ILE A 578 -32.79 11.45 -7.07
C ILE A 578 -33.81 12.17 -6.20
N LYS A 579 -35.05 12.29 -6.68
CA LYS A 579 -36.13 12.99 -5.99
C LYS A 579 -37.18 12.02 -5.44
N LYS A 580 -37.98 12.46 -4.46
CA LYS A 580 -39.11 11.66 -3.94
C LYS A 580 -40.09 11.24 -5.03
N GLU A 581 -40.34 12.12 -5.99
CA GLU A 581 -41.24 11.85 -7.12
C GLU A 581 -40.72 10.73 -8.02
N ASP A 582 -39.39 10.60 -8.13
CA ASP A 582 -38.74 9.53 -8.89
C ASP A 582 -39.02 8.15 -8.27
N ILE A 583 -38.94 8.06 -6.93
CA ILE A 583 -39.21 6.82 -6.21
C ILE A 583 -40.70 6.43 -6.32
N LYS A 584 -41.62 7.40 -6.24
CA LYS A 584 -43.07 7.15 -6.28
C LYS A 584 -43.55 6.55 -7.62
N GLN A 585 -42.81 6.75 -8.70
CA GLN A 585 -43.15 6.21 -10.04
C GLN A 585 -42.49 4.85 -10.34
N MET A 586 -41.63 4.36 -9.46
CA MET A 586 -41.03 3.04 -9.57
C MET A 586 -42.04 1.92 -9.30
N ASN A 587 -41.68 0.69 -9.60
CA ASN A 587 -42.48 -0.48 -9.31
C ASN A 587 -42.66 -0.67 -7.78
N PRO A 588 -43.70 -1.43 -7.33
CA PRO A 588 -43.86 -1.75 -5.92
C PRO A 588 -42.63 -2.37 -5.27
N LYS A 589 -42.36 -2.01 -4.03
CA LYS A 589 -41.15 -2.38 -3.27
C LYS A 589 -39.86 -1.93 -3.95
N PRO A 590 -39.67 -0.62 -4.24
CA PRO A 590 -38.49 -0.13 -4.91
C PRO A 590 -37.26 -0.25 -4.03
N ILE A 591 -36.12 -0.57 -4.66
CA ILE A 591 -34.81 -0.68 -4.03
C ILE A 591 -33.97 0.54 -4.43
N VAL A 592 -33.41 1.24 -3.43
CA VAL A 592 -32.66 2.48 -3.62
C VAL A 592 -31.26 2.34 -3.03
N PHE A 593 -30.24 2.44 -3.88
CA PHE A 593 -28.83 2.56 -3.47
C PHE A 593 -28.38 4.00 -3.77
N ALA A 594 -28.16 4.81 -2.72
CA ALA A 594 -27.72 6.22 -2.84
C ALA A 594 -26.30 6.34 -2.29
N LEU A 595 -25.30 6.16 -3.16
CA LEU A 595 -23.93 5.86 -2.76
C LEU A 595 -22.96 7.05 -2.85
N ALA A 596 -23.41 8.22 -3.30
CA ALA A 596 -22.57 9.42 -3.32
C ALA A 596 -22.16 9.84 -1.90
N ASN A 597 -20.89 10.24 -1.75
CA ASN A 597 -20.29 10.72 -0.50
C ASN A 597 -19.72 12.14 -0.66
N PRO A 598 -19.82 13.03 0.33
CA PRO A 598 -20.43 12.82 1.66
C PRO A 598 -21.97 12.93 1.70
N THR A 599 -22.59 13.51 0.67
CA THR A 599 -24.02 13.70 0.57
C THR A 599 -24.61 12.74 -0.45
N PRO A 600 -25.57 11.87 -0.08
CA PRO A 600 -26.15 10.89 -1.00
C PRO A 600 -27.05 11.53 -2.04
N GLU A 601 -27.39 10.78 -3.10
CA GLU A 601 -28.32 11.20 -4.16
C GLU A 601 -29.73 11.49 -3.65
N ILE A 602 -30.15 10.77 -2.59
CA ILE A 602 -31.35 11.02 -1.78
C ILE A 602 -31.08 10.51 -0.38
N PHE A 603 -31.53 11.24 0.64
CA PHE A 603 -31.40 10.77 2.03
C PHE A 603 -32.32 9.58 2.29
N PRO A 604 -31.91 8.62 3.15
CA PRO A 604 -32.70 7.43 3.47
C PRO A 604 -34.13 7.71 3.95
N ASP A 605 -34.32 8.74 4.78
CA ASP A 605 -35.63 9.11 5.32
C ASP A 605 -36.54 9.63 4.20
N ASP A 606 -36.03 10.45 3.29
CA ASP A 606 -36.76 10.95 2.14
C ASP A 606 -37.15 9.83 1.17
N ALA A 607 -36.21 8.87 0.95
CA ALA A 607 -36.48 7.72 0.10
C ALA A 607 -37.56 6.80 0.70
N LYS A 608 -37.51 6.55 2.02
CA LYS A 608 -38.53 5.76 2.75
C LYS A 608 -39.89 6.45 2.74
N GLU A 609 -39.93 7.75 2.99
CA GLU A 609 -41.18 8.55 2.91
C GLU A 609 -41.79 8.47 1.49
N ALA A 610 -40.95 8.42 0.46
CA ALA A 610 -41.40 8.25 -0.92
C ALA A 610 -41.86 6.82 -1.28
N GLY A 611 -41.70 5.84 -0.36
CA GLY A 611 -42.14 4.47 -0.54
C GLY A 611 -41.04 3.46 -0.87
N ALA A 612 -39.75 3.83 -0.71
CA ALA A 612 -38.65 2.88 -0.88
C ALA A 612 -38.76 1.72 0.11
N TYR A 613 -38.67 0.50 -0.38
CA TYR A 613 -38.73 -0.71 0.43
C TYR A 613 -37.37 -0.99 1.11
N ILE A 614 -36.28 -0.83 0.35
CA ILE A 614 -34.92 -1.00 0.83
C ILE A 614 -34.13 0.25 0.44
N VAL A 615 -33.37 0.80 1.40
CA VAL A 615 -32.43 1.89 1.14
C VAL A 615 -31.05 1.49 1.63
N ALA A 616 -30.04 1.69 0.81
CA ALA A 616 -28.63 1.49 1.13
C ALA A 616 -27.82 2.75 0.77
N THR A 617 -26.78 3.04 1.54
CA THR A 617 -25.91 4.22 1.31
C THR A 617 -24.43 3.85 1.48
N GLY A 618 -23.53 4.74 1.00
CA GLY A 618 -22.09 4.63 1.29
C GLY A 618 -21.69 5.06 2.71
N ARG A 619 -22.61 5.63 3.49
CA ARG A 619 -22.35 6.24 4.80
C ARG A 619 -22.54 5.25 5.94
N SER A 620 -21.65 5.36 6.96
CA SER A 620 -21.69 4.50 8.14
C SER A 620 -22.76 4.87 9.18
N ASP A 621 -23.34 6.06 9.08
CA ASP A 621 -24.38 6.57 9.98
C ASP A 621 -25.80 6.14 9.61
N PHE A 622 -25.97 5.38 8.52
CA PHE A 622 -27.23 4.81 8.07
C PHE A 622 -27.17 3.27 7.97
N PRO A 623 -28.31 2.58 8.08
CA PRO A 623 -28.41 1.14 7.81
C PRO A 623 -27.95 0.78 6.39
N ASN A 624 -27.54 -0.48 6.19
CA ASN A 624 -27.13 -1.01 4.90
C ASN A 624 -25.95 -0.24 4.28
N GLN A 625 -24.92 0.00 5.07
CA GLN A 625 -23.70 0.63 4.54
C GLN A 625 -23.08 -0.24 3.44
N VAL A 626 -22.91 0.33 2.25
CA VAL A 626 -22.19 -0.25 1.12
C VAL A 626 -20.75 0.29 1.14
N ASN A 627 -19.81 -0.52 1.64
CA ASN A 627 -18.44 -0.10 1.87
C ASN A 627 -17.45 -1.10 1.25
N ASN A 628 -16.50 -0.61 0.45
CA ASN A 628 -15.49 -1.42 -0.22
C ASN A 628 -14.60 -2.21 0.74
N SER A 629 -14.46 -1.77 2.00
CA SER A 629 -13.70 -2.48 3.03
C SER A 629 -14.18 -3.92 3.29
N LEU A 630 -15.39 -4.26 2.90
CA LEU A 630 -15.94 -5.62 2.94
C LEU A 630 -15.32 -6.55 1.88
N VAL A 631 -14.77 -5.99 0.79
CA VAL A 631 -14.30 -6.75 -0.38
C VAL A 631 -12.80 -6.88 -0.43
N PHE A 632 -12.10 -5.73 -0.57
CA PHE A 632 -10.72 -5.74 -1.03
C PHE A 632 -9.77 -6.50 -0.08
N PRO A 633 -9.90 -6.49 1.26
CA PRO A 633 -8.94 -7.20 2.10
C PRO A 633 -9.01 -8.72 1.89
N GLY A 634 -10.22 -9.28 1.82
CA GLY A 634 -10.44 -10.70 1.57
C GLY A 634 -10.07 -11.13 0.14
N LEU A 635 -10.46 -10.31 -0.85
CA LEU A 635 -10.12 -10.59 -2.26
C LEU A 635 -8.62 -10.55 -2.52
N PHE A 636 -7.90 -9.59 -1.92
CA PHE A 636 -6.45 -9.51 -2.01
C PHE A 636 -5.78 -10.69 -1.30
N ARG A 637 -6.26 -11.06 -0.11
CA ARG A 637 -5.77 -12.22 0.61
C ARG A 637 -5.90 -13.51 -0.22
N ALA A 638 -7.06 -13.76 -0.82
CA ALA A 638 -7.26 -14.88 -1.73
C ALA A 638 -6.29 -14.85 -2.92
N THR A 639 -6.16 -13.69 -3.57
CA THR A 639 -5.31 -13.52 -4.76
C THR A 639 -3.84 -13.78 -4.46
N VAL A 640 -3.34 -13.25 -3.34
CA VAL A 640 -1.95 -13.42 -2.91
C VAL A 640 -1.68 -14.87 -2.50
N ASP A 641 -2.52 -15.48 -1.67
CA ASP A 641 -2.31 -16.83 -1.16
C ASP A 641 -2.41 -17.89 -2.25
N THR A 642 -3.28 -17.69 -3.23
CA THR A 642 -3.42 -18.57 -4.38
C THR A 642 -2.43 -18.27 -5.49
N ARG A 643 -1.70 -17.15 -5.43
CA ARG A 643 -0.85 -16.66 -6.53
C ARG A 643 -1.62 -16.58 -7.85
N ALA A 644 -2.88 -16.12 -7.80
CA ALA A 644 -3.68 -15.90 -8.99
C ALA A 644 -3.05 -14.76 -9.82
N PRO A 645 -2.77 -14.99 -11.12
CA PRO A 645 -2.06 -13.99 -11.93
C PRO A 645 -2.90 -12.75 -12.26
N LYS A 646 -4.23 -12.87 -12.15
CA LYS A 646 -5.20 -11.79 -12.43
C LYS A 646 -6.41 -11.93 -11.54
N ILE A 647 -7.08 -10.80 -11.25
CA ILE A 647 -8.38 -10.78 -10.58
C ILE A 647 -9.47 -10.79 -11.65
N THR A 648 -10.14 -11.94 -11.84
CA THR A 648 -11.13 -12.14 -12.89
C THR A 648 -12.53 -11.66 -12.50
N MET A 649 -13.44 -11.61 -13.47
CA MET A 649 -14.85 -11.28 -13.22
C MET A 649 -15.50 -12.30 -12.27
N GLU A 650 -15.19 -13.58 -12.44
CA GLU A 650 -15.71 -14.66 -11.59
C GLU A 650 -15.25 -14.51 -10.13
N MET A 651 -14.00 -14.11 -9.90
CA MET A 651 -13.48 -13.82 -8.55
C MET A 651 -14.23 -12.64 -7.91
N LYS A 652 -14.55 -11.61 -8.69
CA LYS A 652 -15.31 -10.44 -8.21
C LYS A 652 -16.77 -10.81 -7.88
N ILE A 653 -17.39 -11.67 -8.69
CA ILE A 653 -18.74 -12.21 -8.42
C ILE A 653 -18.71 -13.06 -7.15
N ALA A 654 -17.76 -13.98 -7.02
CA ALA A 654 -17.64 -14.83 -5.83
C ALA A 654 -17.43 -14.02 -4.55
N ALA A 655 -16.65 -12.93 -4.61
CA ALA A 655 -16.49 -12.02 -3.48
C ALA A 655 -17.84 -11.35 -3.10
N GLY A 656 -18.61 -10.88 -4.08
CA GLY A 656 -19.94 -10.32 -3.85
C GLY A 656 -20.94 -11.34 -3.25
N GLU A 657 -20.95 -12.57 -3.76
CA GLU A 657 -21.78 -13.66 -3.23
C GLU A 657 -21.37 -14.06 -1.81
N ALA A 658 -20.07 -14.15 -1.53
CA ALA A 658 -19.54 -14.44 -0.20
C ALA A 658 -20.02 -13.41 0.84
N ILE A 659 -19.97 -12.11 0.50
CA ILE A 659 -20.48 -11.04 1.38
C ILE A 659 -21.98 -11.14 1.55
N ALA A 660 -22.74 -11.37 0.48
CA ALA A 660 -24.19 -11.51 0.55
C ALA A 660 -24.61 -12.68 1.46
N ASN A 661 -23.91 -13.80 1.39
CA ASN A 661 -24.20 -15.01 2.17
C ASN A 661 -23.86 -14.89 3.67
N LEU A 662 -23.12 -13.85 4.08
CA LEU A 662 -22.87 -13.55 5.49
C LEU A 662 -24.12 -13.09 6.23
N VAL A 663 -25.09 -12.53 5.52
CA VAL A 663 -26.40 -12.21 6.10
C VAL A 663 -27.27 -13.45 6.01
N SER A 664 -27.52 -14.07 7.16
CA SER A 664 -28.35 -15.28 7.22
C SER A 664 -29.80 -14.98 6.78
N PRO A 665 -30.53 -15.97 6.26
CA PRO A 665 -31.96 -15.80 5.91
C PRO A 665 -32.83 -15.29 7.06
N GLN A 666 -32.47 -15.60 8.32
CA GLN A 666 -33.18 -15.18 9.52
C GLN A 666 -32.93 -13.71 9.90
N GLU A 667 -31.77 -13.19 9.53
CA GLU A 667 -31.37 -11.78 9.77
C GLU A 667 -31.79 -10.85 8.64
N LEU A 668 -32.04 -11.40 7.46
CA LEU A 668 -32.31 -10.63 6.25
C LEU A 668 -33.61 -9.84 6.40
N ARG A 669 -33.54 -8.51 6.37
CA ARG A 669 -34.62 -7.55 6.47
C ARG A 669 -34.28 -6.25 5.76
N PRO A 670 -35.24 -5.35 5.49
CA PRO A 670 -35.00 -4.11 4.75
C PRO A 670 -33.88 -3.22 5.30
N GLU A 671 -33.64 -3.23 6.60
CA GLU A 671 -32.60 -2.48 7.31
C GLU A 671 -31.29 -3.26 7.47
N TYR A 672 -31.23 -4.54 7.04
CA TYR A 672 -30.03 -5.36 7.19
C TYR A 672 -29.86 -6.31 6.00
N ILE A 673 -29.38 -5.75 4.86
CA ILE A 673 -29.02 -6.49 3.63
C ILE A 673 -27.50 -6.64 3.47
N MET A 674 -26.72 -5.93 4.29
CA MET A 674 -25.25 -5.94 4.29
C MET A 674 -24.71 -6.29 5.67
N PRO A 675 -23.61 -7.05 5.78
CA PRO A 675 -22.94 -7.26 7.05
C PRO A 675 -22.29 -5.96 7.53
N ASN A 676 -21.98 -5.89 8.83
CA ASN A 676 -21.26 -4.75 9.40
C ASN A 676 -19.86 -4.65 8.80
N ALA A 677 -19.44 -3.45 8.43
CA ALA A 677 -18.12 -3.19 7.83
C ALA A 677 -16.93 -3.55 8.74
N LEU A 678 -17.12 -3.59 10.06
CA LEU A 678 -16.12 -4.02 11.04
C LEU A 678 -16.12 -5.54 11.28
N ASN A 679 -16.97 -6.30 10.61
CA ASN A 679 -16.99 -7.75 10.77
C ASN A 679 -15.77 -8.39 10.08
N VAL A 680 -14.79 -8.74 10.89
CA VAL A 680 -13.52 -9.35 10.42
C VAL A 680 -13.76 -10.71 9.73
N SER A 681 -14.78 -11.45 10.15
CA SER A 681 -15.13 -12.74 9.52
C SER A 681 -15.45 -12.56 8.02
N THR A 682 -15.89 -11.37 7.60
CA THR A 682 -16.15 -11.06 6.20
C THR A 682 -14.94 -11.34 5.34
N SER A 683 -13.77 -10.82 5.71
CA SER A 683 -12.55 -11.01 4.92
C SER A 683 -12.10 -12.47 4.88
N VAL A 684 -12.29 -13.23 5.98
CA VAL A 684 -11.98 -14.67 6.02
C VAL A 684 -12.84 -15.44 5.04
N ILE A 685 -14.15 -15.16 5.03
CA ILE A 685 -15.11 -15.86 4.18
C ILE A 685 -14.89 -15.49 2.72
N VAL A 686 -14.74 -14.19 2.41
CA VAL A 686 -14.42 -13.72 1.05
C VAL A 686 -13.13 -14.38 0.55
N ALA A 687 -12.06 -14.38 1.37
CA ALA A 687 -10.78 -14.98 0.97
C ALA A 687 -10.91 -16.49 0.72
N THR A 688 -11.64 -17.20 1.57
CA THR A 688 -11.82 -18.65 1.44
C THR A 688 -12.65 -19.02 0.21
N ASP A 689 -13.77 -18.32 -0.02
CA ASP A 689 -14.68 -18.65 -1.13
C ASP A 689 -14.07 -18.27 -2.48
N VAL A 690 -13.37 -17.12 -2.56
CA VAL A 690 -12.63 -16.74 -3.77
C VAL A 690 -11.48 -17.72 -4.02
N ALA A 691 -10.73 -18.16 -3.01
CA ALA A 691 -9.65 -19.13 -3.17
C ALA A 691 -10.17 -20.48 -3.68
N LYS A 692 -11.33 -20.96 -3.18
CA LYS A 692 -11.99 -22.17 -3.71
C LYS A 692 -12.30 -22.04 -5.20
N LEU A 693 -12.92 -20.93 -5.59
CA LEU A 693 -13.21 -20.65 -7.00
C LEU A 693 -11.95 -20.65 -7.86
N VAL A 694 -10.88 -19.98 -7.39
CA VAL A 694 -9.59 -19.91 -8.10
C VAL A 694 -9.03 -21.31 -8.36
N MET A 695 -9.14 -22.20 -7.39
CA MET A 695 -8.68 -23.59 -7.53
C MET A 695 -9.58 -24.40 -8.45
N GLU A 696 -10.89 -24.35 -8.28
CA GLU A 696 -11.87 -25.07 -9.10
C GLU A 696 -11.77 -24.70 -10.57
N LYS A 697 -11.48 -23.42 -10.86
CA LYS A 697 -11.32 -22.91 -12.22
C LYS A 697 -9.88 -23.01 -12.77
N GLY A 698 -8.92 -23.46 -11.96
CA GLY A 698 -7.52 -23.51 -12.36
C GLY A 698 -6.88 -22.13 -12.62
N LEU A 699 -7.32 -21.09 -11.92
CA LEU A 699 -6.85 -19.72 -12.08
C LEU A 699 -5.63 -19.39 -11.20
N THR A 700 -4.82 -20.37 -10.89
CA THR A 700 -3.66 -20.24 -9.99
C THR A 700 -2.38 -20.78 -10.62
N ASN A 701 -1.26 -20.12 -10.30
CA ASN A 701 0.09 -20.61 -10.61
C ASN A 701 0.67 -21.50 -9.49
N LYS A 702 -0.03 -21.66 -8.37
CA LYS A 702 0.41 -22.46 -7.22
C LYS A 702 -0.18 -23.87 -7.30
N LYS A 703 0.68 -24.89 -7.18
CA LYS A 703 0.27 -26.28 -7.10
C LYS A 703 -0.05 -26.65 -5.65
N ASN A 704 -1.05 -27.52 -5.42
CA ASN A 704 -1.36 -28.11 -4.11
C ASN A 704 -1.71 -27.09 -3.01
N ILE A 705 -2.75 -26.28 -3.22
CA ILE A 705 -3.29 -25.39 -2.20
C ILE A 705 -4.22 -26.21 -1.28
N ASP A 706 -3.88 -26.27 0.00
CA ASP A 706 -4.75 -26.79 1.05
C ASP A 706 -5.66 -25.67 1.56
N ILE A 707 -6.97 -25.76 1.29
CA ILE A 707 -7.96 -24.73 1.66
C ILE A 707 -8.16 -24.64 3.17
N ASP A 708 -8.13 -25.74 3.89
CA ASP A 708 -8.33 -25.73 5.33
C ASP A 708 -7.14 -25.06 6.02
N LYS A 709 -5.93 -25.41 5.57
CA LYS A 709 -4.71 -24.71 6.02
C LYS A 709 -4.68 -23.23 5.61
N LEU A 710 -5.18 -22.88 4.42
CA LEU A 710 -5.34 -21.49 4.00
C LEU A 710 -6.27 -20.74 4.93
N ARG A 711 -7.42 -21.33 5.27
CA ARG A 711 -8.40 -20.76 6.20
C ARG A 711 -7.82 -20.59 7.61
N GLU A 712 -7.10 -21.58 8.11
CA GLU A 712 -6.37 -21.49 9.39
C GLU A 712 -5.33 -20.38 9.38
N ASN A 713 -4.55 -20.26 8.31
CA ASN A 713 -3.57 -19.19 8.17
C ASN A 713 -4.24 -17.81 8.14
N ILE A 714 -5.32 -17.66 7.38
CA ILE A 714 -6.10 -16.42 7.35
C ILE A 714 -6.61 -16.10 8.76
N HIS A 715 -7.19 -17.09 9.47
CA HIS A 715 -7.62 -16.90 10.86
C HIS A 715 -6.45 -16.52 11.78
N SER A 716 -5.28 -17.11 11.65
CA SER A 716 -4.12 -16.78 12.47
C SER A 716 -3.65 -15.34 12.28
N TYR A 717 -3.68 -14.81 11.06
CA TYR A 717 -3.39 -13.39 10.81
C TYR A 717 -4.32 -12.45 11.59
N PHE A 718 -5.57 -12.83 11.77
CA PHE A 718 -6.55 -12.05 12.54
C PHE A 718 -6.40 -12.20 14.05
N ILE A 719 -6.11 -13.41 14.51
CA ILE A 719 -5.93 -13.70 15.94
C ILE A 719 -4.62 -13.07 16.43
N ASP A 720 -3.52 -13.25 15.71
CA ASP A 720 -2.22 -12.69 16.07
C ASP A 720 -2.20 -11.16 16.08
N ASN A 721 -3.02 -10.52 15.25
CA ASN A 721 -3.17 -9.07 15.24
C ASN A 721 -4.17 -8.53 16.29
N ARG A 722 -5.07 -9.37 16.85
CA ARG A 722 -6.10 -9.00 17.83
C ARG A 722 -5.79 -9.44 19.27
N LEU A 723 -5.14 -10.59 19.48
CA LEU A 723 -4.88 -11.15 20.83
C LEU A 723 -3.92 -10.30 21.67
N THR A 724 -3.49 -9.17 21.15
CA THR A 724 -2.68 -8.24 21.92
C THR A 724 -3.50 -7.29 22.77
N ASP A 725 -4.84 -7.16 22.59
CA ASP A 725 -5.57 -6.04 23.19
C ASP A 725 -6.83 -6.36 24.01
N VAL A 726 -7.44 -7.51 23.93
CA VAL A 726 -8.78 -7.68 24.52
C VAL A 726 -8.87 -8.69 25.66
N ASP A 727 -7.96 -9.65 25.79
CA ASP A 727 -8.09 -10.75 26.75
C ASP A 727 -7.09 -10.73 27.91
N LYS A 728 -6.57 -9.57 28.28
CA LYS A 728 -5.68 -9.40 29.47
C LYS A 728 -6.10 -8.23 30.35
N GLU A 729 -7.37 -7.90 30.46
CA GLU A 729 -7.94 -7.14 31.59
C GLU A 729 -8.76 -8.03 32.50
#